data_b5aca6654b0386b738ddcd5427658917
#
_entry.id   b5aca6654b0386b738ddcd5427658917
#
_cell.length_a   1.000
_cell.length_b   1.000
_cell.length_c   1.000
_cell.angle_alpha   90.00
_cell.angle_beta   90.00
_cell.angle_gamma   90.00
#
_symmetry.space_group_name_H-M   'P 1'
#
loop_
_entity.id
_entity.type
_entity.pdbx_description
1 polymer ?
#
loop_
_entity_poly.entity_id
_entity_poly.type
_entity_poly.pdbx_seq_one_letter_code
_entity_poly.pdbx_strand_id
1 'polypeptide(L)'
;GHREYLAGQAVDADLAERLGVHTVSSKADMEALGDDNWEKFANFPAILFPWRGPYGGLMYQARPDNPTEDLNGRPRKYVFGRGATPVLWALREVAGAETALVVEGTKQGLSAASYAPAHVSVYSIAGCRMWQVDGVPIPDLAVLDGKRVIVILDADAATNPDVYSAGVGLTEALAMEGADKVLFGRLPGGGKSGLDDILASRPADRRELFMGRLIEGAKPKPADRVPKARKKGGTVPTGGAERETLIVNRDRYEVINSLTDALLKKWNASELFSHGGVISRRIGDAMHPVDRGSFHDIVQATAVTVNENEGAQGTTYSFAWPDSGTMAATMSRADRFAKLDRLAHAPFVRPDGTIVTEPGYDEATRTILMPDEAFVDMEVPESPTADQVRAARVLIMEEWLGDFPVDTDADRANLLGLVVTPTIRGMMPRAPMAVVDGLQMGVGKNLLADSILTVYTGHAAQPMNWVNEPDELRKQITSAFRTGAEFFVFDEAPVLEGAALAQALTAETWQDRILGVSTMANFPNRVTWVSLGNNVQVKGDITRRVYRIALRPKYANPQDRAASSFRHPGQSGLDLLSWTRKNRKELLTAILTLVRAWYAAGAPYPKRGVSFGSFEVWERMVGGIVETAGLPEFLGNLKVWRSESDFDSQYWIGHLGWLRDQFAERQFRTAQVREKALAAGSDVYLAPPRLDDPTEKTYGKALGEAYGRIRGRRYGDFWLERVGSAHGNVSVYRVFVDGDLPEAPPVADPPPWDDDDTSVSIPEPDPAPENEHAEARGPAPEDTDGEGHDEVRTGHPVPARAGHITEPAGWCAPAGTYPSLVTFDLETGDATDLYRATVPGYVRIGATAIDDQPVRPFSEMAAWNVTADVLKARTGATVTGHNI
;
A
#
# COMPACT_ATOMS: atom_id res chain seq x y z
N GLY A 1 -33.69 38.42 15.59
CA GLY A 1 -32.83 37.70 14.67
C GLY A 1 -32.53 36.28 15.18
N HIS A 2 -31.33 35.76 14.89
CA HIS A 2 -30.95 34.36 15.16
C HIS A 2 -31.02 33.97 16.66
N ARG A 3 -30.69 34.89 17.56
CA ARG A 3 -30.84 34.68 19.01
C ARG A 3 -32.30 34.43 19.41
N GLU A 4 -33.22 35.23 18.89
CA GLU A 4 -34.66 35.06 19.12
C GLU A 4 -35.19 33.76 18.48
N TYR A 5 -34.66 33.42 17.29
CA TYR A 5 -34.99 32.14 16.64
C TYR A 5 -34.58 30.93 17.53
N LEU A 6 -33.36 30.91 18.08
CA LEU A 6 -32.92 29.88 18.99
C LEU A 6 -33.75 29.82 20.29
N ALA A 7 -34.03 30.97 20.90
CA ALA A 7 -34.92 31.04 22.06
C ALA A 7 -36.33 30.49 21.78
N GLY A 8 -36.88 30.78 20.59
CA GLY A 8 -38.14 30.21 20.10
C GLY A 8 -38.13 28.68 19.92
N GLN A 9 -36.92 28.08 19.82
CA GLN A 9 -36.71 26.63 19.75
C GLN A 9 -36.32 26.03 21.10
N ALA A 10 -36.66 26.70 22.21
CA ALA A 10 -36.29 26.28 23.56
C ALA A 10 -34.78 26.07 23.75
N VAL A 11 -33.97 26.90 23.15
CA VAL A 11 -32.51 26.91 23.34
C VAL A 11 -32.12 28.15 24.16
N ASP A 12 -31.32 27.92 25.22
CA ASP A 12 -30.70 29.01 25.96
C ASP A 12 -29.66 29.72 25.04
N ALA A 13 -29.95 30.97 24.73
CA ALA A 13 -29.11 31.72 23.80
C ALA A 13 -27.71 32.03 24.34
N ASP A 14 -27.58 32.19 25.66
CA ASP A 14 -26.27 32.41 26.29
C ASP A 14 -25.43 31.10 26.30
N LEU A 15 -26.08 29.95 26.46
CA LEU A 15 -25.41 28.67 26.31
C LEU A 15 -24.93 28.49 24.87
N ALA A 16 -25.77 28.75 23.88
CA ALA A 16 -25.40 28.64 22.46
C ALA A 16 -24.21 29.53 22.12
N GLU A 17 -24.17 30.78 22.61
CA GLU A 17 -23.01 31.65 22.39
C GLU A 17 -21.75 31.16 23.07
N ARG A 18 -21.81 30.61 24.30
CA ARG A 18 -20.66 30.00 24.97
C ARG A 18 -20.12 28.78 24.20
N LEU A 19 -20.97 28.06 23.51
CA LEU A 19 -20.60 26.94 22.63
C LEU A 19 -20.07 27.41 21.27
N GLY A 20 -20.00 28.71 21.04
CA GLY A 20 -19.48 29.33 19.81
C GLY A 20 -20.49 29.41 18.68
N VAL A 21 -21.79 29.20 18.94
CA VAL A 21 -22.85 29.43 17.93
C VAL A 21 -22.98 30.91 17.63
N HIS A 22 -22.84 31.28 16.38
CA HIS A 22 -22.90 32.69 15.97
C HIS A 22 -23.48 32.87 14.56
N THR A 23 -23.75 34.13 14.21
CA THR A 23 -24.18 34.50 12.86
C THR A 23 -22.97 34.69 11.95
N VAL A 24 -23.02 34.13 10.76
CA VAL A 24 -22.11 34.41 9.66
C VAL A 24 -22.88 35.16 8.57
N SER A 25 -22.32 36.29 8.10
CA SER A 25 -23.01 37.21 7.20
C SER A 25 -22.49 37.12 5.76
N SER A 26 -21.31 36.56 5.55
CA SER A 26 -20.65 36.48 4.26
C SER A 26 -19.82 35.22 4.10
N LYS A 27 -19.42 34.92 2.85
CA LYS A 27 -18.46 33.83 2.56
C LYS A 27 -17.10 34.09 3.22
N ALA A 28 -16.67 35.35 3.26
CA ALA A 28 -15.42 35.75 3.91
C ALA A 28 -15.39 35.41 5.41
N ASP A 29 -16.53 35.49 6.09
CA ASP A 29 -16.63 35.09 7.51
C ASP A 29 -16.37 33.58 7.69
N MET A 30 -16.73 32.77 6.69
CA MET A 30 -16.49 31.32 6.68
C MET A 30 -15.03 30.98 6.35
N GLU A 31 -14.44 31.65 5.36
CA GLU A 31 -13.05 31.53 4.97
C GLU A 31 -12.09 31.91 6.11
N ALA A 32 -12.46 32.91 6.90
CA ALA A 32 -11.69 33.32 8.08
C ALA A 32 -11.61 32.26 9.18
N LEU A 33 -12.46 31.23 9.15
CA LEU A 33 -12.41 30.09 10.06
C LEU A 33 -11.42 29.01 9.61
N GLY A 34 -10.73 29.20 8.46
CA GLY A 34 -9.73 28.28 7.93
C GLY A 34 -10.32 27.02 7.26
N ASP A 35 -11.59 27.07 6.87
CA ASP A 35 -12.25 26.00 6.15
C ASP A 35 -12.65 26.46 4.75
N ASP A 36 -11.85 26.13 3.75
CA ASP A 36 -12.06 26.47 2.33
C ASP A 36 -13.14 25.62 1.64
N ASN A 37 -13.75 24.67 2.34
CA ASN A 37 -14.64 23.65 1.76
C ASN A 37 -16.09 24.13 1.56
N TRP A 38 -16.33 25.43 1.61
CA TRP A 38 -17.69 26.03 1.52
C TRP A 38 -18.02 26.59 0.13
N GLU A 39 -17.33 26.23 -0.93
CA GLU A 39 -17.49 26.78 -2.29
C GLU A 39 -18.93 26.77 -2.84
N LYS A 40 -19.78 25.86 -2.36
CA LYS A 40 -21.18 25.72 -2.77
C LYS A 40 -22.19 26.31 -1.78
N PHE A 41 -21.71 26.95 -0.71
CA PHE A 41 -22.56 27.58 0.27
C PHE A 41 -22.84 29.03 -0.17
N ALA A 42 -23.99 29.23 -0.81
CA ALA A 42 -24.28 30.52 -1.48
C ALA A 42 -25.19 31.46 -0.70
N ASN A 43 -25.82 31.01 0.39
CA ASN A 43 -26.91 31.78 1.03
C ASN A 43 -26.53 32.25 2.44
N PHE A 44 -26.29 33.52 2.55
CA PHE A 44 -26.08 34.26 3.79
C PHE A 44 -27.21 35.28 4.02
N PRO A 45 -27.52 35.67 5.26
CA PRO A 45 -26.87 35.21 6.50
C PRO A 45 -27.27 33.80 6.91
N ALA A 46 -26.45 33.20 7.80
CA ALA A 46 -26.65 31.87 8.32
C ALA A 46 -26.28 31.80 9.80
N ILE A 47 -26.84 30.83 10.53
CA ILE A 47 -26.35 30.47 11.86
C ILE A 47 -25.28 29.40 11.68
N LEU A 48 -24.11 29.59 12.25
CA LEU A 48 -23.02 28.65 12.30
C LEU A 48 -22.98 27.90 13.64
N PHE A 49 -22.88 26.59 13.58
CA PHE A 49 -22.77 25.69 14.71
C PHE A 49 -21.42 24.99 14.66
N PRO A 50 -20.47 25.30 15.56
CA PRO A 50 -19.21 24.59 15.68
C PRO A 50 -19.40 23.31 16.51
N TRP A 51 -19.46 22.19 15.87
CA TRP A 51 -19.56 20.88 16.49
C TRP A 51 -18.19 20.47 17.01
N ARG A 52 -17.99 20.53 18.30
CA ARG A 52 -16.74 20.14 18.96
C ARG A 52 -16.91 18.78 19.61
N GLY A 53 -16.14 17.79 19.17
CA GLY A 53 -16.10 16.48 19.77
C GLY A 53 -15.31 16.45 21.09
N PRO A 54 -15.52 15.43 21.93
CA PRO A 54 -14.88 15.31 23.25
C PRO A 54 -13.35 15.18 23.14
N TYR A 55 -12.84 14.69 22.02
CA TYR A 55 -11.39 14.51 21.79
C TYR A 55 -10.78 15.57 20.82
N GLY A 56 -11.43 16.72 20.70
CA GLY A 56 -10.91 17.84 19.94
C GLY A 56 -11.29 17.86 18.45
N GLY A 57 -12.07 16.91 17.99
CA GLY A 57 -12.66 16.94 16.65
C GLY A 57 -13.52 18.21 16.46
N LEU A 58 -13.47 18.84 15.27
CA LEU A 58 -14.23 20.02 14.94
C LEU A 58 -14.90 19.86 13.58
N MET A 59 -16.21 20.07 13.56
CA MET A 59 -17.02 20.08 12.34
C MET A 59 -17.91 21.32 12.37
N TYR A 60 -18.03 22.01 11.26
CA TYR A 60 -18.95 23.14 11.15
C TYR A 60 -20.23 22.75 10.44
N GLN A 61 -21.37 23.16 10.99
CA GLN A 61 -22.68 23.07 10.35
C GLN A 61 -23.29 24.46 10.24
N ALA A 62 -23.79 24.81 9.07
CA ALA A 62 -24.44 26.08 8.85
C ALA A 62 -25.94 25.89 8.57
N ARG A 63 -26.75 26.82 9.06
CA ARG A 63 -28.17 26.90 8.75
C ARG A 63 -28.48 28.25 8.11
N PRO A 64 -28.58 28.32 6.77
CA PRO A 64 -28.92 29.53 6.06
C PRO A 64 -30.36 29.97 6.34
N ASP A 65 -30.62 31.26 6.32
CA ASP A 65 -31.97 31.82 6.46
C ASP A 65 -32.84 31.48 5.24
N ASN A 66 -32.20 31.45 4.07
CA ASN A 66 -32.82 31.07 2.79
C ASN A 66 -32.12 29.81 2.26
N PRO A 67 -32.55 28.57 2.65
CA PRO A 67 -31.91 27.35 2.24
C PRO A 67 -32.10 27.08 0.75
N THR A 68 -31.07 26.55 0.09
CA THR A 68 -31.17 25.99 -1.27
C THR A 68 -31.99 24.69 -1.27
N GLU A 69 -32.59 24.37 -2.42
CA GLU A 69 -33.33 23.12 -2.58
C GLU A 69 -32.37 21.96 -2.98
N ASP A 70 -32.72 20.76 -2.58
CA ASP A 70 -32.09 19.51 -3.06
C ASP A 70 -32.63 19.13 -4.46
N LEU A 71 -32.08 18.04 -5.03
CA LEU A 71 -32.52 17.52 -6.34
C LEU A 71 -33.99 17.11 -6.39
N ASN A 72 -34.68 17.02 -5.24
CA ASN A 72 -36.10 16.69 -5.11
C ASN A 72 -36.97 17.89 -4.75
N GLY A 73 -36.44 19.12 -4.85
CA GLY A 73 -37.14 20.35 -4.51
C GLY A 73 -37.36 20.56 -2.99
N ARG A 74 -36.56 19.91 -2.12
CA ARG A 74 -36.68 20.05 -0.66
C ARG A 74 -35.63 21.03 -0.15
N PRO A 75 -35.98 21.96 0.77
CA PRO A 75 -35.03 22.90 1.31
C PRO A 75 -33.96 22.21 2.17
N ARG A 76 -32.69 22.43 1.85
CA ARG A 76 -31.52 21.99 2.63
C ARG A 76 -31.33 22.90 3.82
N LYS A 77 -32.06 22.63 4.90
CA LYS A 77 -32.06 23.47 6.10
C LYS A 77 -30.71 23.52 6.83
N TYR A 78 -29.88 22.47 6.68
CA TYR A 78 -28.56 22.39 7.28
C TYR A 78 -27.53 21.96 6.23
N VAL A 79 -26.38 22.56 6.24
CA VAL A 79 -25.28 22.33 5.29
C VAL A 79 -23.99 22.10 6.07
N PHE A 80 -23.22 21.11 5.65
CA PHE A 80 -21.87 20.83 6.17
C PHE A 80 -20.81 21.25 5.16
N GLY A 81 -19.59 21.53 5.63
CA GLY A 81 -18.42 21.66 4.77
C GLY A 81 -18.17 20.39 3.96
N ARG A 82 -17.59 20.51 2.78
CA ARG A 82 -17.26 19.37 1.94
C ARG A 82 -16.19 18.52 2.63
N GLY A 83 -16.45 17.21 2.79
CA GLY A 83 -15.52 16.29 3.45
C GLY A 83 -15.55 16.37 4.98
N ALA A 84 -16.55 17.05 5.58
CA ALA A 84 -16.70 17.10 7.03
C ALA A 84 -16.87 15.69 7.62
N THR A 85 -16.01 15.34 8.56
CA THR A 85 -16.11 14.09 9.32
C THR A 85 -17.10 14.28 10.48
N PRO A 86 -18.08 13.37 10.65
CA PRO A 86 -19.00 13.43 11.78
C PRO A 86 -18.26 13.42 13.13
N VAL A 87 -18.73 14.22 14.06
CA VAL A 87 -18.26 14.25 15.44
C VAL A 87 -19.45 14.13 16.40
N LEU A 88 -19.21 13.57 17.59
CA LEU A 88 -20.16 13.64 18.70
C LEU A 88 -20.04 14.99 19.38
N TRP A 89 -21.00 15.90 19.16
CA TRP A 89 -20.93 17.24 19.74
C TRP A 89 -21.05 17.21 21.27
N ALA A 90 -19.99 17.59 21.96
CA ALA A 90 -19.97 17.74 23.42
C ALA A 90 -20.60 19.09 23.80
N LEU A 91 -21.88 19.06 24.12
CA LEU A 91 -22.64 20.27 24.50
C LEU A 91 -22.53 20.61 25.97
N ARG A 92 -22.45 19.62 26.83
CA ARG A 92 -22.20 19.75 28.25
C ARG A 92 -21.55 18.48 28.80
N GLU A 93 -20.36 18.61 29.28
CA GLU A 93 -19.63 17.55 29.96
C GLU A 93 -19.62 17.80 31.46
N VAL A 94 -20.05 16.80 32.21
CA VAL A 94 -20.08 16.85 33.67
C VAL A 94 -19.11 15.81 34.20
N ALA A 95 -18.11 16.28 34.95
CA ALA A 95 -17.10 15.39 35.52
C ALA A 95 -17.75 14.35 36.46
N GLY A 96 -17.46 13.08 36.25
CA GLY A 96 -18.03 11.98 37.05
C GLY A 96 -19.51 11.69 36.79
N ALA A 97 -20.10 12.23 35.74
CA ALA A 97 -21.49 11.94 35.40
C ALA A 97 -21.66 10.46 35.01
N GLU A 98 -22.52 9.76 35.74
CA GLU A 98 -22.92 8.36 35.47
C GLU A 98 -23.91 8.26 34.29
N THR A 99 -24.60 9.35 33.96
CA THR A 99 -25.64 9.40 32.92
C THR A 99 -25.27 10.41 31.85
N ALA A 100 -25.41 10.00 30.57
CA ALA A 100 -25.23 10.83 29.40
C ALA A 100 -26.45 10.80 28.51
N LEU A 101 -26.79 11.92 27.87
CA LEU A 101 -27.76 12.01 26.78
C LEU A 101 -27.03 12.03 25.44
N VAL A 102 -27.53 11.30 24.48
CA VAL A 102 -27.15 11.41 23.06
C VAL A 102 -28.41 11.79 22.28
N VAL A 103 -28.42 13.00 21.74
CA VAL A 103 -29.64 13.60 21.14
C VAL A 103 -29.45 13.74 19.63
N GLU A 104 -30.46 13.41 18.86
CA GLU A 104 -30.42 13.59 17.42
C GLU A 104 -30.69 15.07 17.04
N GLY A 105 -29.75 15.67 16.31
CA GLY A 105 -29.92 17.00 15.70
C GLY A 105 -29.41 18.19 16.52
N THR A 106 -29.03 19.21 15.81
CA THR A 106 -28.34 20.42 16.30
C THR A 106 -29.14 21.18 17.36
N LYS A 107 -30.38 21.58 17.01
CA LYS A 107 -31.23 22.35 17.91
C LYS A 107 -31.73 21.51 19.06
N GLN A 108 -32.04 20.26 18.81
CA GLN A 108 -32.49 19.32 19.84
C GLN A 108 -31.41 19.09 20.88
N GLY A 109 -30.13 18.93 20.45
CA GLY A 109 -29.00 18.83 21.36
C GLY A 109 -28.83 20.08 22.22
N LEU A 110 -28.88 21.30 21.63
CA LEU A 110 -28.80 22.56 22.34
C LEU A 110 -29.96 22.73 23.33
N SER A 111 -31.16 22.38 22.93
CA SER A 111 -32.36 22.42 23.77
C SER A 111 -32.25 21.42 24.94
N ALA A 112 -31.75 20.20 24.69
CA ALA A 112 -31.44 19.23 25.75
C ALA A 112 -30.39 19.78 26.73
N ALA A 113 -29.31 20.38 26.23
CA ALA A 113 -28.25 20.96 27.07
C ALA A 113 -28.77 22.16 27.92
N SER A 114 -29.81 22.86 27.43
CA SER A 114 -30.43 23.97 28.16
C SER A 114 -31.28 23.50 29.35
N TYR A 115 -31.94 22.35 29.27
CA TYR A 115 -32.94 21.93 30.25
C TYR A 115 -32.71 20.53 30.88
N ALA A 116 -31.65 19.81 30.51
CA ALA A 116 -31.33 18.56 31.20
C ALA A 116 -30.85 18.80 32.63
N PRO A 117 -31.06 17.87 33.58
CA PRO A 117 -30.54 17.98 34.95
C PRO A 117 -29.04 18.24 34.99
N ALA A 118 -28.57 19.07 35.94
CA ALA A 118 -27.19 19.56 36.01
C ALA A 118 -26.11 18.44 36.09
N HIS A 119 -26.45 17.26 36.62
CA HIS A 119 -25.56 16.12 36.79
C HIS A 119 -25.48 15.21 35.57
N VAL A 120 -26.13 15.53 34.46
CA VAL A 120 -26.19 14.72 33.24
C VAL A 120 -25.34 15.35 32.15
N SER A 121 -24.44 14.61 31.52
CA SER A 121 -23.69 15.03 30.34
C SER A 121 -24.60 15.01 29.10
N VAL A 122 -24.40 15.94 28.17
CA VAL A 122 -25.24 16.05 26.98
C VAL A 122 -24.36 16.13 25.72
N TYR A 123 -24.63 15.20 24.83
CA TYR A 123 -23.98 15.09 23.51
C TYR A 123 -25.05 15.10 22.41
N SER A 124 -24.64 15.43 21.18
CA SER A 124 -25.51 15.40 20.03
C SER A 124 -24.86 14.73 18.82
N ILE A 125 -25.67 14.03 18.03
CA ILE A 125 -25.36 13.49 16.70
C ILE A 125 -26.10 14.31 15.64
N ALA A 126 -25.47 14.58 14.51
CA ALA A 126 -26.02 15.48 13.47
C ALA A 126 -27.23 14.90 12.71
N GLY A 127 -27.52 13.63 12.92
CA GLY A 127 -28.69 12.89 12.41
C GLY A 127 -28.61 11.43 12.83
N CYS A 128 -29.71 10.70 12.73
CA CYS A 128 -29.85 9.33 13.29
C CYS A 128 -28.79 8.32 12.85
N ARG A 129 -28.08 8.55 11.75
CA ARG A 129 -26.99 7.71 11.24
C ARG A 129 -25.60 8.37 11.31
N MET A 130 -25.49 9.62 11.77
CA MET A 130 -24.24 10.39 11.82
C MET A 130 -23.37 10.06 13.06
N TRP A 131 -23.53 8.90 13.62
CA TRP A 131 -22.70 8.31 14.67
C TRP A 131 -21.70 7.28 14.10
N GLN A 132 -21.66 7.13 12.78
CA GLN A 132 -20.78 6.20 12.07
C GLN A 132 -20.38 6.80 10.72
N VAL A 133 -19.24 6.34 10.21
CA VAL A 133 -18.76 6.58 8.85
C VAL A 133 -18.54 5.22 8.20
N ASP A 134 -19.20 4.97 7.08
CA ASP A 134 -19.09 3.71 6.32
C ASP A 134 -19.33 2.43 7.15
N GLY A 135 -20.24 2.52 8.11
CA GLY A 135 -20.57 1.40 9.01
C GLY A 135 -19.64 1.25 10.21
N VAL A 136 -18.63 2.12 10.35
CA VAL A 136 -17.71 2.14 11.49
C VAL A 136 -18.14 3.25 12.46
N PRO A 137 -18.37 2.94 13.76
CA PRO A 137 -18.67 3.95 14.77
C PRO A 137 -17.59 5.02 14.84
N ILE A 138 -17.99 6.28 15.07
CA ILE A 138 -17.03 7.37 15.27
C ILE A 138 -16.29 7.19 16.60
N PRO A 139 -14.97 7.46 16.67
CA PRO A 139 -14.17 7.28 17.88
C PRO A 139 -14.67 8.06 19.10
N ASP A 140 -15.40 9.14 18.87
CA ASP A 140 -15.96 10.01 19.91
C ASP A 140 -16.93 9.27 20.84
N LEU A 141 -17.53 8.14 20.40
CA LEU A 141 -18.43 7.35 21.22
C LEU A 141 -17.76 6.74 22.45
N ALA A 142 -16.45 6.57 22.43
CA ALA A 142 -15.66 6.06 23.57
C ALA A 142 -15.78 6.94 24.85
N VAL A 143 -16.16 8.22 24.74
CA VAL A 143 -16.43 9.08 25.90
C VAL A 143 -17.61 8.58 26.76
N LEU A 144 -18.42 7.69 26.20
CA LEU A 144 -19.61 7.11 26.81
C LEU A 144 -19.34 5.77 27.53
N ASP A 145 -18.09 5.31 27.55
CA ASP A 145 -17.66 4.13 28.31
C ASP A 145 -18.06 4.21 29.79
N GLY A 146 -18.58 3.12 30.32
CA GLY A 146 -19.07 2.98 31.71
C GLY A 146 -20.32 3.81 32.05
N LYS A 147 -20.92 4.53 31.10
CA LYS A 147 -22.06 5.42 31.37
C LYS A 147 -23.41 4.76 31.01
N ARG A 148 -24.44 5.15 31.78
CA ARG A 148 -25.82 4.95 31.38
C ARG A 148 -26.17 5.98 30.28
N VAL A 149 -26.33 5.52 29.03
CA VAL A 149 -26.61 6.39 27.88
C VAL A 149 -28.10 6.41 27.60
N ILE A 150 -28.68 7.59 27.45
CA ILE A 150 -30.08 7.78 27.04
C ILE A 150 -30.10 8.47 25.67
N VAL A 151 -30.51 7.74 24.64
CA VAL A 151 -30.64 8.21 23.27
C VAL A 151 -32.01 8.85 23.07
N ILE A 152 -32.05 10.05 22.51
CA ILE A 152 -33.29 10.77 22.17
C ILE A 152 -33.30 10.98 20.64
N LEU A 153 -34.18 10.26 19.97
CA LEU A 153 -34.43 10.38 18.53
C LEU A 153 -35.72 11.20 18.27
N ASP A 154 -35.95 11.57 17.01
CA ASP A 154 -37.22 12.19 16.59
C ASP A 154 -38.42 11.32 16.96
N ALA A 155 -39.56 11.96 17.20
CA ALA A 155 -40.83 11.28 17.60
C ALA A 155 -41.32 10.25 16.55
N ASP A 156 -40.83 10.32 15.31
CA ASP A 156 -41.17 9.38 14.24
C ASP A 156 -40.46 8.02 14.36
N ALA A 157 -39.55 7.82 15.31
CA ALA A 157 -38.89 6.54 15.59
C ALA A 157 -39.90 5.40 15.79
N ALA A 158 -41.14 5.71 16.21
CA ALA A 158 -42.24 4.73 16.37
C ALA A 158 -42.90 4.34 15.03
N THR A 159 -42.74 5.11 13.95
CA THR A 159 -43.42 4.94 12.68
C THR A 159 -42.48 4.87 11.46
N ASN A 160 -41.23 5.27 11.64
CA ASN A 160 -40.19 5.31 10.63
C ASN A 160 -39.16 4.16 10.83
N PRO A 161 -39.17 3.13 9.99
CA PRO A 161 -38.25 1.99 10.11
C PRO A 161 -36.79 2.38 10.07
N ASP A 162 -36.43 3.42 9.30
CA ASP A 162 -35.03 3.87 9.14
C ASP A 162 -34.50 4.48 10.44
N VAL A 163 -35.29 5.33 11.10
CA VAL A 163 -34.93 5.94 12.40
C VAL A 163 -34.89 4.88 13.48
N TYR A 164 -35.86 3.95 13.50
CA TYR A 164 -35.86 2.84 14.43
C TYR A 164 -34.60 1.97 14.30
N SER A 165 -34.25 1.55 13.08
CA SER A 165 -33.08 0.69 12.81
C SER A 165 -31.76 1.40 13.14
N ALA A 166 -31.67 2.71 12.85
CA ALA A 166 -30.51 3.53 13.21
C ALA A 166 -30.32 3.59 14.75
N GLY A 167 -31.43 3.73 15.50
CA GLY A 167 -31.39 3.68 16.98
C GLY A 167 -30.92 2.32 17.51
N VAL A 168 -31.36 1.20 16.91
CA VAL A 168 -30.90 -0.13 17.28
C VAL A 168 -29.40 -0.28 17.00
N GLY A 169 -28.94 0.11 15.81
CA GLY A 169 -27.51 0.07 15.46
C GLY A 169 -26.63 0.94 16.39
N LEU A 170 -27.13 2.12 16.78
CA LEU A 170 -26.44 2.96 17.77
C LEU A 170 -26.33 2.28 19.13
N THR A 171 -27.37 1.50 19.53
CA THR A 171 -27.30 0.72 20.78
C THR A 171 -26.18 -0.32 20.74
N GLU A 172 -26.04 -1.02 19.62
CA GLU A 172 -24.98 -2.01 19.41
C GLU A 172 -23.60 -1.35 19.43
N ALA A 173 -23.44 -0.22 18.76
CA ALA A 173 -22.20 0.53 18.75
C ALA A 173 -21.81 1.02 20.15
N LEU A 174 -22.73 1.62 20.90
CA LEU A 174 -22.49 2.09 22.27
C LEU A 174 -22.16 0.96 23.23
N ALA A 175 -22.77 -0.21 23.06
CA ALA A 175 -22.45 -1.39 23.87
C ALA A 175 -21.03 -1.92 23.55
N MET A 176 -20.58 -1.84 22.30
CA MET A 176 -19.21 -2.19 21.91
C MET A 176 -18.17 -1.22 22.48
N GLU A 177 -18.52 0.06 22.61
CA GLU A 177 -17.68 1.10 23.21
C GLU A 177 -17.74 1.11 24.76
N GLY A 178 -18.40 0.13 25.37
CA GLY A 178 -18.36 -0.06 26.83
C GLY A 178 -19.45 0.67 27.62
N ALA A 179 -20.48 1.24 26.99
CA ALA A 179 -21.60 1.85 27.71
C ALA A 179 -22.28 0.83 28.64
N ASP A 180 -22.44 1.18 29.93
CA ASP A 180 -23.07 0.30 30.94
C ASP A 180 -24.50 -0.09 30.56
N LYS A 181 -25.28 0.88 30.08
CA LYS A 181 -26.67 0.69 29.67
C LYS A 181 -27.13 1.71 28.65
N VAL A 182 -27.75 1.25 27.57
CA VAL A 182 -28.33 2.12 26.56
C VAL A 182 -29.85 2.07 26.62
N LEU A 183 -30.51 3.22 26.73
CA LEU A 183 -31.93 3.41 26.83
C LEU A 183 -32.39 4.52 25.89
N PHE A 184 -33.70 4.60 25.62
CA PHE A 184 -34.30 5.61 24.76
C PHE A 184 -35.28 6.49 25.53
N GLY A 185 -35.04 7.80 25.49
CA GLY A 185 -35.98 8.84 25.90
C GLY A 185 -37.01 9.03 24.79
N ARG A 186 -38.18 8.39 24.88
CA ARG A 186 -39.21 8.40 23.83
C ARG A 186 -40.00 9.70 23.86
N LEU A 187 -39.97 10.42 22.76
CA LEU A 187 -40.73 11.64 22.62
C LEU A 187 -42.20 11.36 22.47
N PRO A 188 -43.12 12.14 23.14
CA PRO A 188 -44.56 12.01 22.96
C PRO A 188 -45.00 12.57 21.61
N GLY A 189 -46.07 12.03 21.06
CA GLY A 189 -46.63 12.45 19.77
C GLY A 189 -46.26 11.50 18.63
N GLY A 190 -46.66 11.83 17.44
CA GLY A 190 -46.29 11.14 16.21
C GLY A 190 -45.84 12.14 15.15
N GLY A 191 -45.07 11.68 14.16
CA GLY A 191 -44.56 12.55 13.09
C GLY A 191 -43.14 13.08 13.39
N LYS A 192 -42.67 14.01 12.56
CA LYS A 192 -41.31 14.58 12.64
C LYS A 192 -41.20 15.73 13.65
N SER A 193 -41.53 15.51 14.91
CA SER A 193 -41.34 16.48 15.98
C SER A 193 -40.09 16.16 16.74
N GLY A 194 -39.16 17.11 16.82
CA GLY A 194 -37.97 17.00 17.60
C GLY A 194 -38.16 17.38 19.07
N LEU A 195 -37.12 17.15 19.87
CA LEU A 195 -37.11 17.50 21.28
C LEU A 195 -37.26 19.03 21.47
N ASP A 196 -36.65 19.81 20.62
CA ASP A 196 -36.72 21.30 20.59
C ASP A 196 -38.16 21.77 20.40
N ASP A 197 -38.89 21.22 19.45
CA ASP A 197 -40.30 21.54 19.19
C ASP A 197 -41.18 21.23 20.41
N ILE A 198 -40.94 20.05 21.02
CA ILE A 198 -41.68 19.60 22.19
C ILE A 198 -41.37 20.48 23.43
N LEU A 199 -40.14 20.88 23.65
CA LEU A 199 -39.77 21.78 24.73
C LEU A 199 -40.27 23.21 24.48
N ALA A 200 -40.21 23.69 23.23
CA ALA A 200 -40.73 24.99 22.86
C ALA A 200 -42.26 25.15 23.11
N SER A 201 -43.00 24.06 22.88
CA SER A 201 -44.46 24.01 23.14
C SER A 201 -44.84 24.06 24.64
N ARG A 202 -43.85 23.95 25.58
CA ARG A 202 -44.08 23.93 27.01
C ARG A 202 -43.71 25.26 27.66
N PRO A 203 -44.43 25.65 28.75
CA PRO A 203 -44.04 26.75 29.61
C PRO A 203 -42.59 26.53 30.12
N ALA A 204 -41.81 27.61 30.19
CA ALA A 204 -40.37 27.57 30.52
C ALA A 204 -40.11 26.83 31.87
N ASP A 205 -40.95 27.08 32.90
CA ASP A 205 -40.88 26.46 34.22
C ASP A 205 -41.19 24.95 34.22
N ARG A 206 -41.70 24.37 33.11
CA ARG A 206 -42.02 22.96 32.98
C ARG A 206 -41.02 22.15 32.15
N ARG A 207 -40.05 22.80 31.50
CA ARG A 207 -39.10 22.16 30.57
C ARG A 207 -38.12 21.23 31.26
N GLU A 208 -37.52 21.68 32.34
CA GLU A 208 -36.60 20.85 33.19
C GLU A 208 -37.33 19.63 33.78
N LEU A 209 -38.54 19.83 34.31
CA LEU A 209 -39.34 18.74 34.84
C LEU A 209 -39.69 17.70 33.78
N PHE A 210 -39.93 18.17 32.54
CA PHE A 210 -40.17 17.26 31.40
C PHE A 210 -38.92 16.45 31.07
N MET A 211 -37.74 17.10 31.00
CA MET A 211 -36.48 16.42 30.75
C MET A 211 -36.17 15.37 31.83
N GLY A 212 -36.35 15.70 33.10
CA GLY A 212 -36.18 14.73 34.19
C GLY A 212 -37.07 13.47 33.98
N ARG A 213 -38.38 13.67 33.72
CA ARG A 213 -39.32 12.57 33.49
C ARG A 213 -38.98 11.75 32.23
N LEU A 214 -38.47 12.38 31.19
CA LEU A 214 -38.06 11.71 29.95
C LEU A 214 -36.86 10.78 30.20
N ILE A 215 -35.90 11.23 31.01
CA ILE A 215 -34.70 10.51 31.44
C ILE A 215 -35.07 9.32 32.38
N GLU A 216 -35.92 9.56 33.36
CA GLU A 216 -36.41 8.54 34.28
C GLU A 216 -37.25 7.47 33.59
N GLY A 217 -38.10 7.89 32.68
CA GLY A 217 -38.99 7.04 31.89
C GLY A 217 -38.35 6.31 30.69
N ALA A 218 -37.03 6.41 30.50
CA ALA A 218 -36.35 5.86 29.33
C ALA A 218 -36.52 4.31 29.19
N LYS A 219 -36.66 3.83 27.97
CA LYS A 219 -37.01 2.45 27.62
C LYS A 219 -35.86 1.75 26.86
N PRO A 220 -35.75 0.41 26.89
CA PRO A 220 -34.68 -0.32 26.21
C PRO A 220 -34.73 -0.29 24.66
N LYS A 221 -35.83 0.13 24.07
CA LYS A 221 -36.03 0.15 22.60
C LYS A 221 -36.56 1.51 22.15
N PRO A 222 -36.26 1.95 20.90
CA PRO A 222 -36.77 3.21 20.36
C PRO A 222 -38.30 3.32 20.37
N ALA A 223 -39.01 2.21 20.15
CA ALA A 223 -40.45 2.11 20.22
C ALA A 223 -40.87 0.72 20.71
N ASP A 224 -42.18 0.57 21.14
CA ASP A 224 -42.73 -0.70 21.62
C ASP A 224 -42.86 -1.75 20.50
N ARG A 225 -43.12 -1.29 19.28
CA ARG A 225 -43.25 -2.15 18.09
C ARG A 225 -42.27 -1.69 17.03
N VAL A 226 -41.63 -2.65 16.33
CA VAL A 226 -40.81 -2.35 15.13
C VAL A 226 -41.75 -1.77 14.06
N PRO A 227 -41.51 -0.57 13.56
CA PRO A 227 -42.32 0.02 12.49
C PRO A 227 -42.27 -0.86 11.25
N LYS A 228 -43.42 -1.12 10.65
CA LYS A 228 -43.49 -1.84 9.36
C LYS A 228 -43.10 -0.88 8.24
N ALA A 229 -42.17 -1.33 7.38
CA ALA A 229 -41.87 -0.61 6.15
C ALA A 229 -43.19 -0.35 5.35
N ARG A 230 -43.45 0.89 4.96
CA ARG A 230 -44.55 1.21 4.05
C ARG A 230 -44.24 0.56 2.71
N LYS A 231 -45.04 -0.48 2.35
CA LYS A 231 -45.04 -1.04 1.00
C LYS A 231 -45.49 0.06 0.03
N LYS A 232 -44.55 0.72 -0.63
CA LYS A 232 -44.85 1.43 -1.87
C LYS A 232 -44.86 0.37 -2.96
N GLY A 233 -46.05 -0.03 -3.37
CA GLY A 233 -46.27 -0.70 -4.67
C GLY A 233 -45.73 0.29 -5.73
N GLY A 234 -44.65 -0.06 -6.39
CA GLY A 234 -44.03 0.80 -7.37
C GLY A 234 -43.46 0.00 -8.53
N THR A 235 -43.61 0.55 -9.73
CA THR A 235 -42.76 0.27 -10.90
C THR A 235 -41.33 0.04 -10.48
N VAL A 236 -40.61 -0.86 -11.17
CA VAL A 236 -39.16 -1.06 -11.00
C VAL A 236 -38.51 0.30 -10.92
N PRO A 237 -37.77 0.65 -9.85
CA PRO A 237 -37.08 1.91 -9.78
C PRO A 237 -36.02 1.92 -10.88
N THR A 238 -36.25 2.70 -11.93
CA THR A 238 -35.27 2.87 -13.01
C THR A 238 -34.23 3.91 -12.54
N GLY A 239 -32.95 3.53 -12.56
CA GLY A 239 -31.83 4.38 -12.14
C GLY A 239 -31.48 5.53 -13.08
N GLY A 240 -32.43 5.96 -13.95
CA GLY A 240 -32.11 6.84 -15.08
C GLY A 240 -31.39 6.08 -16.20
N ALA A 241 -31.04 6.77 -17.29
CA ALA A 241 -30.47 6.13 -18.49
C ALA A 241 -29.09 5.46 -18.28
N GLU A 242 -28.42 5.71 -17.12
CA GLU A 242 -27.02 5.32 -16.88
C GLU A 242 -26.80 4.21 -15.85
N ARG A 243 -27.83 3.79 -15.09
CA ARG A 243 -27.70 2.77 -14.05
C ARG A 243 -28.64 1.61 -14.28
N GLU A 244 -28.09 0.40 -14.26
CA GLU A 244 -28.89 -0.83 -14.35
C GLU A 244 -29.63 -1.09 -13.03
N THR A 245 -30.80 -1.76 -13.11
CA THR A 245 -31.49 -2.23 -11.91
C THR A 245 -31.15 -3.69 -11.68
N LEU A 246 -30.59 -4.00 -10.50
CA LEU A 246 -30.18 -5.35 -10.10
C LEU A 246 -31.03 -5.84 -8.92
N ILE A 247 -31.58 -7.06 -9.05
CA ILE A 247 -32.33 -7.71 -8.00
C ILE A 247 -31.35 -8.44 -7.08
N VAL A 248 -31.32 -8.08 -5.78
CA VAL A 248 -30.30 -8.56 -4.84
C VAL A 248 -30.80 -9.62 -3.85
N ASN A 249 -32.05 -9.99 -3.87
CA ASN A 249 -32.64 -11.09 -3.06
C ASN A 249 -32.83 -12.41 -3.84
N ARG A 250 -32.08 -12.58 -4.93
CA ARG A 250 -31.96 -13.83 -5.69
C ARG A 250 -30.84 -14.69 -5.14
N ASP A 251 -30.58 -15.82 -5.80
CA ASP A 251 -29.41 -16.65 -5.49
C ASP A 251 -28.16 -15.80 -5.44
N ARG A 252 -27.35 -16.01 -4.42
CA ARG A 252 -26.16 -15.20 -4.16
C ARG A 252 -25.17 -15.22 -5.32
N TYR A 253 -25.02 -16.38 -5.97
CA TYR A 253 -24.11 -16.53 -7.10
C TYR A 253 -24.59 -15.72 -8.31
N GLU A 254 -25.90 -15.70 -8.58
CA GLU A 254 -26.50 -14.88 -9.64
C GLU A 254 -26.31 -13.38 -9.36
N VAL A 255 -26.51 -12.96 -8.12
CA VAL A 255 -26.33 -11.55 -7.71
C VAL A 255 -24.88 -11.11 -7.89
N ILE A 256 -23.91 -11.95 -7.46
CA ILE A 256 -22.49 -11.67 -7.64
C ILE A 256 -22.13 -11.56 -9.13
N ASN A 257 -22.64 -12.45 -9.98
CA ASN A 257 -22.39 -12.39 -11.43
C ASN A 257 -23.00 -11.13 -12.05
N SER A 258 -24.28 -10.86 -11.79
CA SER A 258 -24.97 -9.69 -12.34
C SER A 258 -24.31 -8.38 -11.93
N LEU A 259 -23.86 -8.28 -10.67
CA LEU A 259 -23.13 -7.11 -10.17
C LEU A 259 -21.73 -6.99 -10.83
N THR A 260 -21.03 -8.12 -10.96
CA THR A 260 -19.74 -8.16 -11.64
C THR A 260 -19.88 -7.71 -13.11
N ASP A 261 -20.86 -8.24 -13.83
CA ASP A 261 -21.08 -7.93 -15.24
C ASP A 261 -21.49 -6.46 -15.45
N ALA A 262 -22.30 -5.90 -14.55
CA ALA A 262 -22.64 -4.47 -14.56
C ALA A 262 -21.40 -3.58 -14.33
N LEU A 263 -20.54 -3.96 -13.41
CA LEU A 263 -19.27 -3.27 -13.16
C LEU A 263 -18.33 -3.34 -14.37
N LEU A 264 -18.20 -4.52 -14.96
CA LEU A 264 -17.39 -4.74 -16.16
C LEU A 264 -17.89 -3.90 -17.33
N LYS A 265 -19.18 -3.90 -17.57
CA LYS A 265 -19.80 -3.14 -18.67
C LYS A 265 -19.54 -1.64 -18.57
N LYS A 266 -19.57 -1.10 -17.34
CA LYS A 266 -19.45 0.35 -17.13
C LYS A 266 -18.02 0.85 -16.97
N TRP A 267 -17.15 0.09 -16.30
CA TRP A 267 -15.89 0.59 -15.79
C TRP A 267 -14.65 -0.16 -16.28
N ASN A 268 -14.81 -1.39 -16.82
CA ASN A 268 -13.68 -2.21 -17.23
C ASN A 268 -12.84 -1.54 -18.32
N ALA A 269 -11.54 -1.63 -18.20
CA ALA A 269 -10.56 -1.04 -19.13
C ALA A 269 -10.66 0.50 -19.32
N SER A 270 -11.46 1.17 -18.48
CA SER A 270 -11.59 2.64 -18.47
C SER A 270 -11.13 3.24 -17.14
N GLU A 271 -11.77 2.85 -16.05
CA GLU A 271 -11.43 3.31 -14.71
C GLU A 271 -11.11 2.18 -13.74
N LEU A 272 -11.73 0.97 -13.91
CA LEU A 272 -11.47 -0.18 -13.06
C LEU A 272 -10.63 -1.24 -13.77
N PHE A 273 -9.63 -1.73 -13.04
CA PHE A 273 -8.64 -2.69 -13.51
C PHE A 273 -8.29 -3.70 -12.43
N SER A 274 -7.77 -4.83 -12.84
CA SER A 274 -7.00 -5.73 -11.99
C SER A 274 -5.55 -5.26 -11.94
N HIS A 275 -5.14 -4.58 -10.87
CA HIS A 275 -3.76 -4.15 -10.67
C HIS A 275 -3.19 -4.83 -9.41
N GLY A 276 -2.13 -5.59 -9.61
CA GLY A 276 -1.56 -6.40 -8.52
C GLY A 276 -2.46 -7.52 -8.00
N GLY A 277 -3.49 -7.91 -8.77
CA GLY A 277 -4.46 -8.95 -8.37
C GLY A 277 -5.60 -8.44 -7.49
N VAL A 278 -5.74 -7.13 -7.31
CA VAL A 278 -6.86 -6.50 -6.64
C VAL A 278 -7.57 -5.54 -7.58
N ILE A 279 -8.87 -5.33 -7.37
CA ILE A 279 -9.61 -4.30 -8.12
C ILE A 279 -9.03 -2.94 -7.71
N SER A 280 -8.60 -2.18 -8.70
CA SER A 280 -8.04 -0.85 -8.49
C SER A 280 -8.73 0.15 -9.41
N ARG A 281 -8.96 1.35 -8.91
CA ARG A 281 -9.53 2.46 -9.69
C ARG A 281 -8.43 3.44 -10.08
N ARG A 282 -8.42 3.82 -11.34
CA ARG A 282 -7.61 4.94 -11.83
C ARG A 282 -8.25 6.26 -11.41
N ILE A 283 -7.50 7.08 -10.67
CA ILE A 283 -7.91 8.42 -10.26
C ILE A 283 -6.77 9.37 -10.66
N GLY A 284 -7.02 10.23 -11.65
CA GLY A 284 -5.94 11.04 -12.24
C GLY A 284 -4.84 10.14 -12.80
N ASP A 285 -3.62 10.39 -12.37
CA ASP A 285 -2.39 9.75 -12.86
C ASP A 285 -1.93 8.58 -11.98
N ALA A 286 -2.79 8.05 -11.10
CA ALA A 286 -2.43 6.99 -10.18
C ALA A 286 -3.50 5.91 -10.05
N MET A 287 -3.05 4.71 -9.70
CA MET A 287 -3.91 3.58 -9.35
C MET A 287 -4.15 3.55 -7.83
N HIS A 288 -5.38 3.41 -7.46
CA HIS A 288 -5.81 3.28 -6.06
C HIS A 288 -6.53 1.94 -5.88
N PRO A 289 -6.02 1.03 -5.03
CA PRO A 289 -6.78 -0.16 -4.66
C PRO A 289 -8.14 0.23 -4.12
N VAL A 290 -9.18 -0.44 -4.59
CA VAL A 290 -10.56 -0.18 -4.16
C VAL A 290 -10.74 -0.84 -2.79
N ASP A 291 -11.01 -0.04 -1.78
CA ASP A 291 -11.42 -0.49 -0.45
C ASP A 291 -12.95 -0.72 -0.39
N ARG A 292 -13.45 -1.18 0.75
CA ARG A 292 -14.89 -1.46 0.90
C ARG A 292 -15.75 -0.21 0.72
N GLY A 293 -15.32 0.95 1.22
CA GLY A 293 -16.07 2.20 1.12
C GLY A 293 -16.16 2.66 -0.34
N SER A 294 -15.01 2.76 -1.00
CA SER A 294 -14.90 3.11 -2.42
C SER A 294 -15.68 2.12 -3.31
N PHE A 295 -15.69 0.83 -2.94
CA PHE A 295 -16.46 -0.18 -3.67
C PHE A 295 -17.97 0.04 -3.57
N HIS A 296 -18.46 0.44 -2.40
CA HIS A 296 -19.87 0.84 -2.24
C HIS A 296 -20.25 1.99 -3.16
N ASP A 297 -19.45 3.03 -3.25
CA ASP A 297 -19.68 4.18 -4.13
C ASP A 297 -19.70 3.77 -5.61
N ILE A 298 -18.77 2.91 -6.01
CA ILE A 298 -18.70 2.38 -7.38
C ILE A 298 -19.97 1.57 -7.70
N VAL A 299 -20.43 0.72 -6.79
CA VAL A 299 -21.69 -0.05 -6.96
C VAL A 299 -22.88 0.89 -7.05
N GLN A 300 -22.97 1.92 -6.22
CA GLN A 300 -24.03 2.93 -6.29
C GLN A 300 -24.04 3.68 -7.63
N ALA A 301 -22.87 4.02 -8.12
CA ALA A 301 -22.74 4.67 -9.41
C ALA A 301 -23.12 3.73 -10.58
N THR A 302 -22.98 2.41 -10.40
CA THR A 302 -23.21 1.41 -11.44
C THR A 302 -24.65 0.97 -11.53
N ALA A 303 -25.28 0.67 -10.39
CA ALA A 303 -26.59 0.03 -10.37
C ALA A 303 -27.51 0.60 -9.29
N VAL A 304 -28.80 0.44 -9.53
CA VAL A 304 -29.86 0.55 -8.51
C VAL A 304 -30.19 -0.84 -8.04
N THR A 305 -29.91 -1.14 -6.78
CA THR A 305 -30.12 -2.47 -6.21
C THR A 305 -31.46 -2.55 -5.48
N VAL A 306 -32.24 -3.60 -5.76
CA VAL A 306 -33.59 -3.77 -5.25
C VAL A 306 -33.85 -5.21 -4.82
N ASN A 307 -34.76 -5.38 -3.84
CA ASN A 307 -35.42 -6.65 -3.59
C ASN A 307 -36.67 -6.76 -4.44
N GLU A 308 -36.87 -7.90 -5.04
CA GLU A 308 -38.11 -8.29 -5.74
C GLU A 308 -38.97 -9.09 -4.76
N ASN A 309 -40.23 -8.67 -4.56
CA ASN A 309 -41.16 -9.34 -3.66
C ASN A 309 -42.42 -9.69 -4.43
N GLU A 310 -42.70 -10.96 -4.54
CA GLU A 310 -43.97 -11.46 -5.09
C GLU A 310 -45.07 -11.39 -4.04
N GLY A 311 -46.18 -10.79 -4.38
CA GLY A 311 -47.38 -10.69 -3.53
C GLY A 311 -48.64 -11.03 -4.27
N ALA A 312 -49.77 -11.24 -3.56
CA ALA A 312 -51.07 -11.57 -4.14
C ALA A 312 -51.61 -10.52 -5.13
N GLN A 313 -51.02 -9.32 -5.16
CA GLN A 313 -51.39 -8.21 -6.06
C GLN A 313 -50.27 -7.90 -7.11
N GLY A 314 -49.33 -8.83 -7.33
CA GLY A 314 -48.26 -8.70 -8.28
C GLY A 314 -46.88 -8.47 -7.63
N THR A 315 -45.87 -8.34 -8.47
CA THR A 315 -44.47 -8.13 -8.07
C THR A 315 -44.24 -6.69 -7.62
N THR A 316 -43.58 -6.50 -6.48
CA THR A 316 -43.21 -5.18 -5.95
C THR A 316 -41.70 -5.11 -5.73
N TYR A 317 -41.11 -3.91 -5.91
CA TYR A 317 -39.69 -3.69 -5.74
C TYR A 317 -39.45 -2.72 -4.59
N SER A 318 -38.39 -2.98 -3.78
CA SER A 318 -37.94 -2.11 -2.71
C SER A 318 -36.42 -1.95 -2.79
N PHE A 319 -35.92 -0.74 -2.59
CA PHE A 319 -34.47 -0.52 -2.53
C PHE A 319 -33.82 -1.41 -1.46
N ALA A 320 -32.76 -2.11 -1.83
CA ALA A 320 -32.00 -2.97 -0.94
C ALA A 320 -30.52 -2.97 -1.36
N TRP A 321 -29.67 -3.16 -0.39
CA TRP A 321 -28.24 -3.35 -0.64
C TRP A 321 -27.91 -4.85 -0.69
N PRO A 322 -26.94 -5.26 -1.55
CA PRO A 322 -26.36 -6.59 -1.44
C PRO A 322 -25.76 -6.77 -0.04
N ASP A 323 -25.86 -7.97 0.52
CA ASP A 323 -25.25 -8.29 1.80
C ASP A 323 -23.70 -8.14 1.73
N SER A 324 -23.07 -7.97 2.90
CA SER A 324 -21.62 -7.74 2.99
C SER A 324 -20.79 -8.87 2.39
N GLY A 325 -21.27 -10.11 2.44
CA GLY A 325 -20.61 -11.26 1.83
C GLY A 325 -20.70 -11.26 0.30
N THR A 326 -21.85 -10.84 -0.27
CA THR A 326 -22.02 -10.63 -1.72
C THR A 326 -21.07 -9.53 -2.21
N MET A 327 -20.99 -8.40 -1.50
CA MET A 327 -20.08 -7.31 -1.82
C MET A 327 -18.61 -7.76 -1.75
N ALA A 328 -18.22 -8.47 -0.70
CA ALA A 328 -16.86 -8.99 -0.55
C ALA A 328 -16.50 -10.01 -1.65
N ALA A 329 -17.44 -10.91 -1.99
CA ALA A 329 -17.24 -11.89 -3.05
C ALA A 329 -17.13 -11.24 -4.43
N THR A 330 -17.90 -10.19 -4.71
CA THR A 330 -17.78 -9.41 -5.96
C THR A 330 -16.44 -8.69 -6.01
N MET A 331 -16.05 -8.05 -4.91
CA MET A 331 -14.75 -7.36 -4.80
C MET A 331 -13.54 -8.30 -4.96
N SER A 332 -13.68 -9.58 -4.61
CA SER A 332 -12.61 -10.57 -4.79
C SER A 332 -12.40 -11.02 -6.24
N ARG A 333 -13.28 -10.63 -7.19
CA ARG A 333 -13.22 -11.04 -8.59
C ARG A 333 -12.33 -10.12 -9.45
N ALA A 334 -11.19 -9.72 -8.94
CA ALA A 334 -10.24 -8.90 -9.68
C ALA A 334 -9.77 -9.55 -11.00
N ASP A 335 -9.76 -10.88 -11.06
CA ASP A 335 -9.39 -11.66 -12.26
C ASP A 335 -10.32 -11.44 -13.46
N ARG A 336 -11.54 -10.96 -13.25
CA ARG A 336 -12.52 -10.66 -14.31
C ARG A 336 -12.26 -9.30 -14.99
N PHE A 337 -11.52 -8.41 -14.35
CA PHE A 337 -11.20 -7.09 -14.88
C PHE A 337 -9.95 -7.11 -15.75
N ALA A 338 -9.87 -6.15 -16.69
CA ALA A 338 -8.69 -5.95 -17.52
C ALA A 338 -7.45 -5.80 -16.63
N LYS A 339 -6.41 -6.59 -16.92
CA LYS A 339 -5.15 -6.52 -16.16
C LYS A 339 -4.39 -5.26 -16.53
N LEU A 340 -3.95 -4.50 -15.55
CA LEU A 340 -3.14 -3.32 -15.77
C LEU A 340 -1.74 -3.53 -15.20
N ASP A 341 -0.75 -3.46 -16.07
CA ASP A 341 0.66 -3.58 -15.72
C ASP A 341 1.34 -2.20 -15.57
N ARG A 342 0.86 -1.17 -16.30
CA ARG A 342 1.51 0.14 -16.37
C ARG A 342 0.51 1.27 -16.70
N LEU A 343 0.76 2.44 -16.13
CA LEU A 343 0.28 3.73 -16.62
C LEU A 343 1.39 4.35 -17.48
N ALA A 344 1.07 4.93 -18.62
CA ALA A 344 2.00 5.65 -19.49
C ALA A 344 1.42 7.04 -19.85
N HIS A 345 2.24 8.08 -19.67
CA HIS A 345 1.86 9.45 -19.98
C HIS A 345 2.39 9.92 -21.34
N ALA A 346 3.15 9.06 -22.01
CA ALA A 346 3.72 9.31 -23.33
C ALA A 346 3.58 8.08 -24.22
N PRO A 347 3.47 8.26 -25.55
CA PRO A 347 3.50 7.20 -26.54
C PRO A 347 4.63 6.19 -26.32
N PHE A 348 4.33 4.92 -26.51
CA PHE A 348 5.24 3.81 -26.26
C PHE A 348 5.19 2.76 -27.38
N VAL A 349 6.12 1.80 -27.33
CA VAL A 349 6.30 0.79 -28.39
C VAL A 349 5.80 -0.57 -27.91
N ARG A 350 5.05 -1.28 -28.78
CA ARG A 350 4.67 -2.68 -28.59
C ARG A 350 5.81 -3.63 -28.99
N PRO A 351 5.75 -4.93 -28.57
CA PRO A 351 6.76 -5.92 -28.93
C PRO A 351 7.01 -6.11 -30.43
N ASP A 352 6.02 -5.85 -31.27
CA ASP A 352 6.11 -5.90 -32.73
C ASP A 352 6.74 -4.65 -33.37
N GLY A 353 7.10 -3.66 -32.56
CA GLY A 353 7.66 -2.38 -33.00
C GLY A 353 6.62 -1.32 -33.38
N THR A 354 5.33 -1.62 -33.31
CA THR A 354 4.28 -0.59 -33.51
C THR A 354 4.25 0.38 -32.32
N ILE A 355 3.92 1.65 -32.63
CA ILE A 355 3.85 2.71 -31.62
C ILE A 355 2.39 2.94 -31.24
N VAL A 356 2.11 2.96 -29.93
CA VAL A 356 0.81 3.34 -29.38
C VAL A 356 0.81 4.85 -29.17
N THR A 357 0.00 5.56 -29.95
CA THR A 357 -0.16 7.03 -29.88
C THR A 357 -1.56 7.44 -29.41
N GLU A 358 -2.55 6.55 -29.62
CA GLU A 358 -3.93 6.81 -29.24
C GLU A 358 -4.13 6.59 -27.73
N PRO A 359 -4.69 7.57 -27.00
CA PRO A 359 -5.03 7.39 -25.59
C PRO A 359 -6.02 6.25 -25.36
N GLY A 360 -5.82 5.52 -24.26
CA GLY A 360 -6.69 4.42 -23.88
C GLY A 360 -5.93 3.18 -23.44
N TYR A 361 -6.67 2.11 -23.19
CA TYR A 361 -6.11 0.83 -22.74
C TYR A 361 -5.60 -0.01 -23.92
N ASP A 362 -4.32 -0.33 -23.88
CA ASP A 362 -3.69 -1.26 -24.82
C ASP A 362 -3.60 -2.67 -24.21
N GLU A 363 -4.41 -3.58 -24.72
CA GLU A 363 -4.49 -4.96 -24.21
C GLU A 363 -3.19 -5.75 -24.43
N ALA A 364 -2.49 -5.51 -25.55
CA ALA A 364 -1.27 -6.23 -25.89
C ALA A 364 -0.15 -6.01 -24.88
N THR A 365 -0.02 -4.81 -24.33
CA THR A 365 0.98 -4.44 -23.33
C THR A 365 0.40 -4.28 -21.92
N ARG A 366 -0.93 -4.38 -21.77
CA ARG A 366 -1.65 -4.11 -20.51
C ARG A 366 -1.32 -2.73 -19.93
N THR A 367 -1.19 -1.76 -20.82
CA THR A 367 -0.81 -0.38 -20.49
C THR A 367 -1.96 0.56 -20.84
N ILE A 368 -2.24 1.53 -19.96
CA ILE A 368 -3.06 2.68 -20.34
C ILE A 368 -2.13 3.79 -20.84
N LEU A 369 -2.39 4.30 -22.04
CA LEU A 369 -1.86 5.58 -22.47
C LEU A 369 -2.79 6.70 -22.02
N MET A 370 -2.27 7.58 -21.18
CA MET A 370 -3.01 8.74 -20.68
C MET A 370 -3.13 9.79 -21.78
N PRO A 371 -4.29 10.48 -21.89
CA PRO A 371 -4.42 11.56 -22.86
C PRO A 371 -3.48 12.73 -22.50
N ASP A 372 -2.70 13.19 -23.47
CA ASP A 372 -1.82 14.34 -23.33
C ASP A 372 -1.81 15.14 -24.64
N GLU A 373 -2.20 16.41 -24.56
CA GLU A 373 -2.29 17.32 -25.71
C GLU A 373 -0.94 17.52 -26.40
N ALA A 374 0.16 17.34 -25.67
CA ALA A 374 1.51 17.48 -26.22
C ALA A 374 1.81 16.47 -27.35
N PHE A 375 1.11 15.34 -27.41
CA PHE A 375 1.38 14.26 -28.36
C PHE A 375 0.30 14.07 -29.45
N VAL A 376 -0.67 14.97 -29.50
CA VAL A 376 -1.69 14.95 -30.57
C VAL A 376 -1.00 15.10 -31.93
N ASP A 377 -1.45 14.31 -32.90
CA ASP A 377 -0.90 14.26 -34.26
C ASP A 377 0.62 14.05 -34.35
N MET A 378 1.14 13.17 -33.46
CA MET A 378 2.54 12.80 -33.47
C MET A 378 2.82 11.75 -34.58
N GLU A 379 3.70 12.05 -35.49
CA GLU A 379 4.12 11.13 -36.55
C GLU A 379 5.57 10.69 -36.37
N VAL A 380 5.81 9.39 -36.41
CA VAL A 380 7.14 8.78 -36.32
C VAL A 380 7.40 7.99 -37.60
N PRO A 381 8.55 8.20 -38.27
CA PRO A 381 8.87 7.47 -39.50
C PRO A 381 8.87 5.95 -39.29
N GLU A 382 8.20 5.18 -40.14
CA GLU A 382 8.19 3.71 -40.04
C GLU A 382 9.56 3.07 -40.31
N SER A 383 10.29 3.60 -41.28
CA SER A 383 11.64 3.17 -41.66
C SER A 383 12.57 4.38 -41.74
N PRO A 384 13.11 4.83 -40.58
CA PRO A 384 13.95 6.03 -40.55
C PRO A 384 15.21 5.92 -41.38
N THR A 385 15.51 6.97 -42.14
CA THR A 385 16.77 7.07 -42.86
C THR A 385 17.96 7.35 -41.92
N ALA A 386 19.18 7.10 -42.38
CA ALA A 386 20.40 7.40 -41.62
C ALA A 386 20.49 8.89 -41.22
N ASP A 387 19.99 9.81 -42.07
CA ASP A 387 19.97 11.25 -41.76
C ASP A 387 18.95 11.57 -40.68
N GLN A 388 17.77 10.94 -40.71
CA GLN A 388 16.77 11.10 -39.63
C GLN A 388 17.27 10.55 -38.28
N VAL A 389 17.94 9.39 -38.27
CA VAL A 389 18.60 8.83 -37.09
C VAL A 389 19.66 9.77 -36.55
N ARG A 390 20.50 10.33 -37.42
CA ARG A 390 21.53 11.29 -37.01
C ARG A 390 20.91 12.57 -36.45
N ALA A 391 19.90 13.12 -37.11
CA ALA A 391 19.18 14.31 -36.64
C ALA A 391 18.51 14.07 -35.26
N ALA A 392 17.86 12.92 -35.08
CA ALA A 392 17.28 12.53 -33.80
C ALA A 392 18.33 12.43 -32.68
N ARG A 393 19.47 11.79 -32.93
CA ARG A 393 20.56 11.73 -31.97
C ARG A 393 21.13 13.10 -31.64
N VAL A 394 21.35 13.98 -32.65
CA VAL A 394 21.85 15.34 -32.43
C VAL A 394 20.88 16.16 -31.59
N LEU A 395 19.58 16.09 -31.86
CA LEU A 395 18.57 16.74 -31.07
C LEU A 395 18.60 16.28 -29.59
N ILE A 396 18.70 14.98 -29.37
CA ILE A 396 18.72 14.44 -28.00
C ILE A 396 20.04 14.75 -27.28
N MET A 397 21.18 14.37 -27.86
CA MET A 397 22.46 14.35 -27.19
C MET A 397 23.23 15.68 -27.22
N GLU A 398 22.90 16.56 -28.19
CA GLU A 398 23.63 17.80 -28.34
C GLU A 398 22.78 19.02 -28.09
N GLU A 399 21.55 19.08 -28.61
CA GLU A 399 20.71 20.25 -28.41
C GLU A 399 20.01 20.21 -27.05
N TRP A 400 19.44 19.09 -26.67
CA TRP A 400 18.71 18.97 -25.40
C TRP A 400 19.65 18.71 -24.20
N LEU A 401 20.48 17.67 -24.26
CA LEU A 401 21.29 17.20 -23.15
C LEU A 401 22.78 17.63 -23.22
N GLY A 402 23.15 18.40 -24.25
CA GLY A 402 24.55 18.73 -24.52
C GLY A 402 25.23 19.65 -23.51
N ASP A 403 24.46 20.31 -22.63
CA ASP A 403 25.00 21.15 -21.56
C ASP A 403 25.43 20.39 -20.31
N PHE A 404 25.01 19.14 -20.18
CA PHE A 404 25.44 18.29 -19.06
C PHE A 404 26.86 17.76 -19.28
N PRO A 405 27.72 17.74 -18.24
CA PRO A 405 29.11 17.36 -18.38
C PRO A 405 29.31 15.84 -18.44
N VAL A 406 28.80 15.21 -19.50
CA VAL A 406 28.94 13.78 -19.79
C VAL A 406 30.08 13.61 -20.80
N ASP A 407 31.27 13.26 -20.30
CA ASP A 407 32.49 13.33 -21.09
C ASP A 407 32.85 12.05 -21.86
N THR A 408 32.57 10.87 -21.26
CA THR A 408 32.98 9.60 -21.91
C THR A 408 31.92 9.09 -22.87
N ASP A 409 32.34 8.40 -23.91
CA ASP A 409 31.42 7.77 -24.86
C ASP A 409 30.49 6.73 -24.18
N ALA A 410 31.01 6.03 -23.15
CA ALA A 410 30.24 5.08 -22.37
C ALA A 410 29.15 5.77 -21.55
N ASP A 411 29.47 6.89 -20.86
CA ASP A 411 28.48 7.65 -20.10
C ASP A 411 27.42 8.28 -21.03
N ARG A 412 27.82 8.76 -22.23
CA ARG A 412 26.91 9.26 -23.26
C ARG A 412 25.97 8.17 -23.79
N ALA A 413 26.49 6.97 -24.04
CA ALA A 413 25.72 5.81 -24.48
C ALA A 413 24.74 5.35 -23.37
N ASN A 414 25.20 5.34 -22.11
CA ASN A 414 24.37 5.00 -20.95
C ASN A 414 23.24 6.03 -20.72
N LEU A 415 23.53 7.33 -20.93
CA LEU A 415 22.54 8.40 -20.86
C LEU A 415 21.45 8.22 -21.92
N LEU A 416 21.82 7.93 -23.17
CA LEU A 416 20.83 7.62 -24.22
C LEU A 416 20.04 6.36 -23.85
N GLY A 417 20.69 5.35 -23.23
CA GLY A 417 20.03 4.15 -22.73
C GLY A 417 18.95 4.48 -21.69
N LEU A 418 19.20 5.42 -20.77
CA LEU A 418 18.19 5.89 -19.82
C LEU A 418 17.04 6.61 -20.55
N VAL A 419 17.37 7.46 -21.51
CA VAL A 419 16.37 8.21 -22.30
C VAL A 419 15.43 7.29 -23.08
N VAL A 420 15.91 6.21 -23.70
CA VAL A 420 15.05 5.32 -24.52
C VAL A 420 14.27 4.30 -23.70
N THR A 421 14.77 3.93 -22.51
CA THR A 421 14.19 2.85 -21.69
C THR A 421 12.69 3.01 -21.42
N PRO A 422 12.14 4.19 -21.06
CA PRO A 422 10.72 4.32 -20.76
C PRO A 422 9.79 3.97 -21.92
N THR A 423 10.20 4.24 -23.18
CA THR A 423 9.37 3.96 -24.36
C THR A 423 9.16 2.46 -24.62
N ILE A 424 10.08 1.62 -24.14
CA ILE A 424 10.07 0.18 -24.35
C ILE A 424 9.97 -0.61 -23.03
N ARG A 425 9.81 0.09 -21.90
CA ARG A 425 9.81 -0.52 -20.55
C ARG A 425 8.70 -1.57 -20.36
N GLY A 426 7.56 -1.38 -21.01
CA GLY A 426 6.44 -2.33 -20.98
C GLY A 426 6.78 -3.71 -21.53
N MET A 427 7.76 -3.81 -22.41
CA MET A 427 8.18 -5.07 -23.06
C MET A 427 9.23 -5.86 -22.26
N MET A 428 9.80 -5.26 -21.23
CA MET A 428 10.89 -5.87 -20.47
C MET A 428 10.42 -6.28 -19.08
N PRO A 429 10.65 -7.54 -18.66
CA PRO A 429 10.27 -7.98 -17.33
C PRO A 429 11.08 -7.26 -16.23
N ARG A 430 12.34 -6.91 -16.54
CA ARG A 430 13.30 -6.29 -15.61
C ARG A 430 14.08 -5.19 -16.31
N ALA A 431 14.48 -4.17 -15.54
CA ALA A 431 15.42 -3.15 -15.99
C ALA A 431 16.36 -2.79 -14.82
N PRO A 432 17.65 -2.57 -15.10
CA PRO A 432 18.59 -2.13 -14.07
C PRO A 432 18.33 -0.67 -13.70
N MET A 433 18.84 -0.25 -12.55
CA MET A 433 18.75 1.14 -12.11
C MET A 433 19.89 1.98 -12.72
N ALA A 434 19.52 3.12 -13.30
CA ALA A 434 20.47 4.13 -13.72
C ALA A 434 20.95 4.92 -12.49
N VAL A 435 22.26 5.03 -12.31
CA VAL A 435 22.88 5.87 -11.28
C VAL A 435 23.47 7.10 -11.95
N VAL A 436 22.80 8.24 -11.76
CA VAL A 436 23.32 9.54 -12.19
C VAL A 436 24.26 10.05 -11.08
N ASP A 437 25.53 9.87 -11.31
CA ASP A 437 26.58 10.11 -10.32
C ASP A 437 27.31 11.43 -10.58
N GLY A 438 27.02 12.43 -9.76
CA GLY A 438 27.76 13.71 -9.77
C GLY A 438 29.06 13.57 -9.03
N LEU A 439 30.18 13.75 -9.73
CA LEU A 439 31.49 13.74 -9.05
C LEU A 439 31.70 15.00 -8.20
N GLN A 440 30.82 15.99 -8.33
CA GLN A 440 30.85 17.23 -7.57
C GLN A 440 29.43 17.77 -7.36
N MET A 441 29.24 18.55 -6.30
CA MET A 441 27.96 19.24 -6.06
C MET A 441 27.68 20.28 -7.15
N GLY A 442 26.39 20.52 -7.45
CA GLY A 442 25.99 21.54 -8.42
C GLY A 442 26.16 21.17 -9.90
N VAL A 443 26.45 19.92 -10.24
CA VAL A 443 26.64 19.46 -11.64
C VAL A 443 25.33 19.30 -12.45
N GLY A 444 24.16 19.46 -11.83
CA GLY A 444 22.88 19.40 -12.50
C GLY A 444 22.21 18.03 -12.55
N LYS A 445 22.51 17.10 -11.62
CA LYS A 445 21.89 15.76 -11.55
C LYS A 445 20.35 15.81 -11.56
N ASN A 446 19.78 16.61 -10.66
CA ASN A 446 18.33 16.73 -10.52
C ASN A 446 17.74 17.34 -11.78
N LEU A 447 18.37 18.38 -12.34
CA LEU A 447 17.94 19.00 -13.60
C LEU A 447 17.98 18.01 -14.78
N LEU A 448 18.95 17.11 -14.83
CA LEU A 448 19.02 16.04 -15.84
C LEU A 448 17.83 15.07 -15.71
N ALA A 449 17.59 14.58 -14.51
CA ALA A 449 16.45 13.70 -14.23
C ALA A 449 15.12 14.42 -14.53
N ASP A 450 14.96 15.65 -14.04
CA ASP A 450 13.78 16.49 -14.31
C ASP A 450 13.53 16.67 -15.80
N SER A 451 14.59 16.94 -16.56
CA SER A 451 14.48 17.12 -18.00
C SER A 451 14.01 15.82 -18.69
N ILE A 452 14.60 14.67 -18.35
CA ILE A 452 14.23 13.38 -18.94
C ILE A 452 12.78 13.03 -18.58
N LEU A 453 12.39 13.12 -17.30
CA LEU A 453 11.06 12.76 -16.86
C LEU A 453 10.00 13.70 -17.44
N THR A 454 10.32 15.00 -17.58
CA THR A 454 9.42 15.98 -18.18
C THR A 454 8.99 15.59 -19.59
N VAL A 455 9.85 14.96 -20.39
CA VAL A 455 9.44 14.48 -21.73
C VAL A 455 8.29 13.50 -21.64
N TYR A 456 8.36 12.57 -20.69
CA TYR A 456 7.36 11.50 -20.52
C TYR A 456 6.12 11.96 -19.75
N THR A 457 6.29 12.61 -18.62
CA THR A 457 5.20 12.91 -17.68
C THR A 457 4.64 14.33 -17.79
N GLY A 458 5.34 15.24 -18.50
CA GLY A 458 4.97 16.66 -18.56
C GLY A 458 5.44 17.51 -17.37
N HIS A 459 5.92 16.87 -16.30
CA HIS A 459 6.39 17.54 -15.09
C HIS A 459 7.76 17.03 -14.66
N ALA A 460 8.42 17.78 -13.77
CA ALA A 460 9.69 17.40 -13.20
C ALA A 460 9.56 16.13 -12.33
N ALA A 461 10.70 15.49 -12.06
CA ALA A 461 10.76 14.33 -11.18
C ALA A 461 10.17 14.64 -9.80
N GLN A 462 9.58 13.64 -9.19
CA GLN A 462 9.17 13.67 -7.78
C GLN A 462 10.07 12.69 -7.01
N PRO A 463 11.30 13.08 -6.68
CA PRO A 463 12.25 12.18 -6.06
C PRO A 463 11.84 11.82 -4.64
N MET A 464 12.14 10.60 -4.25
CA MET A 464 12.06 10.15 -2.87
C MET A 464 13.44 10.20 -2.24
N ASN A 465 13.52 10.71 -1.01
CA ASN A 465 14.77 10.69 -0.27
C ASN A 465 15.20 9.24 0.01
N TRP A 466 16.47 8.96 -0.18
CA TRP A 466 17.05 7.68 0.19
C TRP A 466 16.89 7.42 1.69
N VAL A 467 16.46 6.23 2.07
CA VAL A 467 16.34 5.79 3.46
C VAL A 467 17.17 4.52 3.68
N ASN A 468 17.95 4.49 4.76
CA ASN A 468 18.76 3.33 5.10
C ASN A 468 17.99 2.24 5.84
N GLU A 469 16.81 2.56 6.39
CA GLU A 469 15.98 1.61 7.12
C GLU A 469 15.31 0.65 6.13
N PRO A 470 15.58 -0.68 6.20
CA PRO A 470 15.10 -1.63 5.21
C PRO A 470 13.56 -1.69 5.09
N ASP A 471 12.85 -1.56 6.21
CA ASP A 471 11.39 -1.63 6.22
C ASP A 471 10.76 -0.37 5.61
N GLU A 472 11.33 0.81 5.85
CA GLU A 472 10.86 2.05 5.23
C GLU A 472 11.14 2.06 3.73
N LEU A 473 12.32 1.61 3.30
CA LEU A 473 12.64 1.46 1.88
C LEU A 473 11.64 0.49 1.19
N ARG A 474 11.32 -0.64 1.84
CA ARG A 474 10.32 -1.58 1.34
C ARG A 474 8.95 -0.94 1.20
N LYS A 475 8.51 -0.14 2.17
CA LYS A 475 7.23 0.59 2.12
C LYS A 475 7.19 1.62 0.99
N GLN A 476 8.27 2.38 0.79
CA GLN A 476 8.39 3.33 -0.32
C GLN A 476 8.27 2.61 -1.67
N ILE A 477 9.00 1.52 -1.87
CA ILE A 477 8.96 0.70 -3.08
C ILE A 477 7.54 0.14 -3.31
N THR A 478 6.91 -0.41 -2.28
CA THR A 478 5.54 -0.94 -2.36
C THR A 478 4.53 0.14 -2.71
N SER A 479 4.68 1.34 -2.15
CA SER A 479 3.82 2.48 -2.47
C SER A 479 3.91 2.88 -3.94
N ALA A 480 5.13 2.93 -4.51
CA ALA A 480 5.33 3.24 -5.91
C ALA A 480 4.70 2.19 -6.85
N PHE A 481 4.86 0.91 -6.56
CA PHE A 481 4.22 -0.14 -7.34
C PHE A 481 2.69 -0.09 -7.25
N ARG A 482 2.18 0.18 -6.05
CA ARG A 482 0.74 0.28 -5.81
C ARG A 482 0.07 1.38 -6.62
N THR A 483 0.73 2.53 -6.76
CA THR A 483 0.22 3.67 -7.55
C THR A 483 0.42 3.50 -9.05
N GLY A 484 1.18 2.50 -9.50
CA GLY A 484 1.52 2.29 -10.90
C GLY A 484 2.53 3.32 -11.42
N ALA A 485 3.44 3.80 -10.56
CA ALA A 485 4.44 4.79 -10.92
C ALA A 485 5.27 4.35 -12.13
N GLU A 486 5.47 5.26 -13.08
CA GLU A 486 6.30 5.03 -14.29
C GLU A 486 7.79 5.12 -13.97
N PHE A 487 8.14 6.00 -13.03
CA PHE A 487 9.50 6.27 -12.59
C PHE A 487 9.61 6.14 -11.08
N PHE A 488 10.74 5.65 -10.64
CA PHE A 488 11.14 5.70 -9.25
C PHE A 488 12.52 6.37 -9.16
N VAL A 489 12.56 7.55 -8.56
CA VAL A 489 13.77 8.35 -8.46
C VAL A 489 14.18 8.45 -7.00
N PHE A 490 15.35 7.92 -6.65
CA PHE A 490 15.98 8.18 -5.36
C PHE A 490 16.88 9.40 -5.46
N ASP A 491 16.73 10.34 -4.54
CA ASP A 491 17.64 11.47 -4.40
C ASP A 491 18.57 11.30 -3.20
N GLU A 492 19.72 11.91 -3.32
CA GLU A 492 20.77 11.92 -2.28
C GLU A 492 21.12 10.51 -1.73
N ALA A 493 21.25 9.52 -2.63
CA ALA A 493 21.68 8.19 -2.25
C ALA A 493 23.22 8.06 -2.26
N PRO A 494 23.90 8.23 -1.12
CA PRO A 494 25.36 8.13 -1.07
C PRO A 494 25.83 6.68 -1.15
N VAL A 495 25.02 5.74 -0.67
CA VAL A 495 25.30 4.31 -0.67
C VAL A 495 24.05 3.55 -1.07
N LEU A 496 24.14 2.79 -2.16
CA LEU A 496 23.08 1.90 -2.60
C LEU A 496 23.34 0.49 -2.07
N GLU A 497 22.50 0.07 -1.12
CA GLU A 497 22.56 -1.26 -0.51
C GLU A 497 21.16 -1.74 -0.07
N GLY A 498 21.02 -3.00 0.29
CA GLY A 498 19.78 -3.55 0.90
C GLY A 498 19.09 -4.60 0.06
N ALA A 499 18.52 -5.60 0.77
CA ALA A 499 17.85 -6.74 0.15
C ALA A 499 16.54 -6.35 -0.57
N ALA A 500 15.80 -5.38 -0.03
CA ALA A 500 14.54 -4.93 -0.62
C ALA A 500 14.76 -4.30 -2.01
N LEU A 501 15.78 -3.41 -2.14
CA LEU A 501 16.15 -2.83 -3.42
C LEU A 501 16.67 -3.91 -4.39
N ALA A 502 17.53 -4.81 -3.91
CA ALA A 502 18.05 -5.91 -4.71
C ALA A 502 16.92 -6.79 -5.29
N GLN A 503 15.94 -7.11 -4.47
CA GLN A 503 14.74 -7.85 -4.88
C GLN A 503 13.92 -7.04 -5.90
N ALA A 504 13.62 -5.78 -5.62
CA ALA A 504 12.79 -4.93 -6.48
C ALA A 504 13.37 -4.77 -7.88
N LEU A 505 14.69 -4.59 -8.01
CA LEU A 505 15.34 -4.45 -9.31
C LEU A 505 15.30 -5.73 -10.17
N THR A 506 15.28 -6.93 -9.54
CA THR A 506 15.31 -8.21 -10.27
C THR A 506 13.98 -8.94 -10.30
N ALA A 507 12.99 -8.52 -9.51
CA ALA A 507 11.67 -9.12 -9.54
C ALA A 507 10.90 -8.71 -10.81
N GLU A 508 10.24 -9.64 -11.47
CA GLU A 508 9.28 -9.36 -12.55
C GLU A 508 7.97 -8.81 -11.99
N THR A 509 7.63 -9.28 -10.79
CA THR A 509 6.49 -8.83 -10.01
C THR A 509 6.93 -8.58 -8.57
N TRP A 510 6.45 -7.52 -7.98
CA TRP A 510 6.67 -7.18 -6.57
C TRP A 510 5.52 -7.70 -5.72
N GLN A 511 5.83 -8.61 -4.82
CA GLN A 511 4.85 -9.18 -3.91
C GLN A 511 4.97 -8.55 -2.53
N ASP A 512 3.90 -7.90 -2.08
CA ASP A 512 3.84 -7.34 -0.74
C ASP A 512 2.40 -7.25 -0.23
N ARG A 513 2.26 -7.05 1.09
CA ARG A 513 0.98 -6.88 1.75
C ARG A 513 0.49 -5.44 1.59
N ILE A 514 -0.75 -5.25 1.18
CA ILE A 514 -1.37 -3.93 1.14
C ILE A 514 -1.71 -3.51 2.57
N LEU A 515 -1.15 -2.37 3.02
CA LEU A 515 -1.48 -1.77 4.31
C LEU A 515 -2.96 -1.41 4.36
N GLY A 516 -3.65 -1.82 5.43
CA GLY A 516 -5.09 -1.59 5.61
C GLY A 516 -6.01 -2.66 5.01
N VAL A 517 -5.46 -3.58 4.19
CA VAL A 517 -6.19 -4.74 3.65
C VAL A 517 -5.35 -5.98 3.88
N SER A 518 -5.91 -7.04 4.48
CA SER A 518 -5.16 -8.29 4.75
C SER A 518 -4.93 -9.13 3.49
N THR A 519 -4.62 -8.47 2.36
CA THR A 519 -4.44 -9.11 1.05
C THR A 519 -3.02 -8.93 0.55
N MET A 520 -2.43 -10.00 0.02
CA MET A 520 -1.18 -9.93 -0.72
C MET A 520 -1.46 -9.45 -2.14
N ALA A 521 -0.69 -8.50 -2.60
CA ALA A 521 -0.74 -8.03 -3.99
C ALA A 521 0.54 -8.38 -4.74
N ASN A 522 0.42 -8.52 -6.07
CA ASN A 522 1.48 -8.96 -6.97
C ASN A 522 1.61 -7.93 -8.11
N PHE A 523 2.28 -6.83 -7.83
CA PHE A 523 2.41 -5.72 -8.77
C PHE A 523 3.45 -6.01 -9.86
N PRO A 524 3.13 -5.82 -11.14
CA PRO A 524 4.09 -5.91 -12.23
C PRO A 524 5.20 -4.86 -12.08
N ASN A 525 6.46 -5.26 -12.27
CA ASN A 525 7.57 -4.32 -12.26
C ASN A 525 7.76 -3.71 -13.65
N ARG A 526 7.18 -2.54 -13.87
CA ARG A 526 7.34 -1.75 -15.11
C ARG A 526 7.94 -0.37 -14.87
N VAL A 527 8.52 -0.18 -13.69
CA VAL A 527 9.14 1.07 -13.25
C VAL A 527 10.50 1.27 -13.94
N THR A 528 10.80 2.50 -14.34
CA THR A 528 12.15 2.93 -14.71
C THR A 528 12.84 3.48 -13.46
N TRP A 529 13.94 2.84 -13.06
CA TRP A 529 14.65 3.11 -11.82
C TRP A 529 15.79 4.10 -12.05
N VAL A 530 15.85 5.16 -11.25
CA VAL A 530 16.89 6.18 -11.28
C VAL A 530 17.37 6.47 -9.85
N SER A 531 18.66 6.61 -9.68
CA SER A 531 19.26 7.11 -8.42
C SER A 531 20.14 8.30 -8.71
N LEU A 532 20.00 9.34 -7.91
CA LEU A 532 20.80 10.55 -7.96
C LEU A 532 21.72 10.60 -6.74
N GLY A 533 22.99 10.89 -6.92
CA GLY A 533 23.91 10.99 -5.80
C GLY A 533 25.23 11.64 -6.19
N ASN A 534 26.10 11.82 -5.21
CA ASN A 534 27.47 12.31 -5.42
C ASN A 534 28.47 11.24 -4.95
N ASN A 535 29.34 10.79 -5.86
CA ASN A 535 30.30 9.71 -5.60
C ASN A 535 29.61 8.47 -5.01
N VAL A 536 28.57 8.02 -5.69
CA VAL A 536 27.66 6.95 -5.22
C VAL A 536 28.43 5.64 -5.05
N GLN A 537 28.42 5.12 -3.82
CA GLN A 537 28.92 3.79 -3.51
C GLN A 537 27.83 2.74 -3.73
N VAL A 538 28.21 1.60 -4.26
CA VAL A 538 27.29 0.49 -4.49
C VAL A 538 27.81 -0.75 -3.79
N LYS A 539 26.97 -1.39 -2.95
CA LYS A 539 27.40 -2.52 -2.13
C LYS A 539 26.64 -3.80 -2.42
N GLY A 540 27.35 -4.90 -2.24
CA GLY A 540 26.78 -6.25 -2.30
C GLY A 540 26.12 -6.56 -3.64
N ASP A 541 24.92 -7.13 -3.56
CA ASP A 541 24.16 -7.60 -4.73
C ASP A 541 23.67 -6.46 -5.64
N ILE A 542 23.61 -5.21 -5.16
CA ILE A 542 23.21 -4.07 -5.98
C ILE A 542 24.25 -3.78 -7.07
N THR A 543 25.54 -4.01 -6.81
CA THR A 543 26.64 -3.74 -7.75
C THR A 543 26.40 -4.32 -9.15
N ARG A 544 25.74 -5.47 -9.24
CA ARG A 544 25.43 -6.12 -10.52
C ARG A 544 24.07 -5.72 -11.12
N ARG A 545 23.33 -4.79 -10.48
CA ARG A 545 21.94 -4.40 -10.86
C ARG A 545 21.81 -2.95 -11.25
N VAL A 546 22.90 -2.25 -11.35
CA VAL A 546 22.97 -0.83 -11.64
C VAL A 546 23.99 -0.52 -12.72
N TYR A 547 23.81 0.60 -13.42
CA TYR A 547 24.77 1.14 -14.35
C TYR A 547 24.94 2.65 -14.12
N ARG A 548 26.11 3.20 -14.45
CA ARG A 548 26.48 4.56 -14.14
C ARG A 548 26.34 5.50 -15.32
N ILE A 549 25.92 6.74 -15.04
CA ILE A 549 26.02 7.92 -15.88
C ILE A 549 26.77 8.97 -15.06
N ALA A 550 28.07 9.15 -15.32
CA ALA A 550 28.91 10.06 -14.55
C ALA A 550 28.85 11.47 -15.13
N LEU A 551 28.58 12.45 -14.25
CA LEU A 551 28.66 13.86 -14.57
C LEU A 551 29.99 14.42 -14.04
N ARG A 552 30.93 14.74 -14.96
CA ARG A 552 32.28 15.21 -14.65
C ARG A 552 32.41 16.68 -15.00
N PRO A 553 32.25 17.60 -14.04
CA PRO A 553 32.31 19.03 -14.33
C PRO A 553 33.73 19.45 -14.72
N LYS A 554 33.83 20.37 -15.66
CA LYS A 554 35.10 20.97 -16.10
C LYS A 554 35.57 22.11 -15.19
N TYR A 555 34.70 22.53 -14.26
CA TYR A 555 34.94 23.68 -13.37
C TYR A 555 34.90 23.23 -11.90
N ALA A 556 35.72 23.90 -11.08
CA ALA A 556 35.75 23.62 -9.64
C ALA A 556 34.39 23.89 -8.95
N ASN A 557 33.68 24.90 -9.42
CA ASN A 557 32.32 25.24 -8.97
C ASN A 557 31.38 25.26 -10.16
N PRO A 558 30.70 24.13 -10.49
CA PRO A 558 29.79 24.06 -11.63
C PRO A 558 28.63 25.08 -11.59
N GLN A 559 28.16 25.43 -10.38
CA GLN A 559 27.11 26.42 -10.19
C GLN A 559 27.50 27.85 -10.59
N ASP A 560 28.79 28.15 -10.67
CA ASP A 560 29.30 29.49 -11.05
C ASP A 560 29.42 29.63 -12.60
N ARG A 561 28.98 28.61 -13.35
CA ARG A 561 28.97 28.66 -14.83
C ARG A 561 28.06 29.82 -15.29
N ALA A 562 28.57 30.69 -16.15
CA ALA A 562 27.82 31.82 -16.66
C ALA A 562 26.53 31.37 -17.36
N ALA A 563 25.41 32.04 -17.04
CA ALA A 563 24.11 31.70 -17.67
C ALA A 563 24.13 31.76 -19.19
N SER A 564 24.86 32.71 -19.76
CA SER A 564 25.02 32.86 -21.20
C SER A 564 25.78 31.72 -21.88
N SER A 565 26.42 30.83 -21.14
CA SER A 565 27.12 29.67 -21.67
C SER A 565 26.24 28.42 -21.82
N PHE A 566 25.00 28.47 -21.34
CA PHE A 566 24.01 27.44 -21.55
C PHE A 566 23.28 27.64 -22.86
N ARG A 567 22.85 26.56 -23.51
CA ARG A 567 22.02 26.60 -24.70
C ARG A 567 20.63 27.19 -24.41
N HIS A 568 20.10 26.90 -23.21
CA HIS A 568 18.82 27.37 -22.73
C HIS A 568 19.01 28.20 -21.44
N PRO A 569 19.45 29.46 -21.55
CA PRO A 569 19.89 30.26 -20.39
C PRO A 569 18.76 30.84 -19.53
N GLY A 570 17.52 30.82 -20.00
CA GLY A 570 16.34 31.31 -19.25
C GLY A 570 16.17 32.84 -19.19
N GLN A 571 17.22 33.62 -19.34
CA GLN A 571 17.16 35.10 -19.14
C GLN A 571 16.49 35.86 -20.31
N SER A 572 16.68 35.40 -21.55
CA SER A 572 16.10 35.99 -22.75
C SER A 572 15.35 34.97 -23.59
N GLY A 573 15.18 33.78 -23.08
CA GLY A 573 14.49 32.64 -23.70
C GLY A 573 13.96 31.69 -22.62
N LEU A 574 13.62 30.47 -23.02
CA LEU A 574 13.16 29.43 -22.09
C LEU A 574 14.36 28.78 -21.39
N ASP A 575 14.25 28.56 -20.06
CA ASP A 575 15.15 27.64 -19.36
C ASP A 575 14.99 26.20 -19.90
N LEU A 576 15.91 25.31 -19.55
CA LEU A 576 15.92 23.95 -20.07
C LEU A 576 14.60 23.18 -19.83
N LEU A 577 14.01 23.30 -18.63
CA LEU A 577 12.76 22.58 -18.34
C LEU A 577 11.58 23.16 -19.12
N SER A 578 11.48 24.48 -19.21
CA SER A 578 10.45 25.14 -20.01
C SER A 578 10.63 24.84 -21.49
N TRP A 579 11.88 24.81 -21.97
CA TRP A 579 12.19 24.39 -23.35
C TRP A 579 11.81 22.94 -23.56
N THR A 580 12.15 22.03 -22.67
CA THR A 580 11.78 20.61 -22.72
C THR A 580 10.27 20.44 -22.77
N ARG A 581 9.51 21.13 -21.91
CA ARG A 581 8.03 21.06 -21.92
C ARG A 581 7.46 21.49 -23.26
N LYS A 582 8.00 22.57 -23.84
CA LYS A 582 7.54 23.06 -25.15
C LYS A 582 7.84 22.09 -26.29
N ASN A 583 8.97 21.38 -26.22
CA ASN A 583 9.46 20.53 -27.31
C ASN A 583 9.28 19.02 -27.01
N ARG A 584 8.33 18.65 -26.10
CA ARG A 584 8.09 17.25 -25.72
C ARG A 584 7.78 16.36 -26.93
N LYS A 585 6.96 16.85 -27.87
CA LYS A 585 6.56 16.13 -29.09
C LYS A 585 7.78 15.82 -29.98
N GLU A 586 8.60 16.81 -30.25
CA GLU A 586 9.79 16.68 -31.07
C GLU A 586 10.82 15.75 -30.40
N LEU A 587 11.02 15.89 -29.10
CA LEU A 587 11.96 15.04 -28.35
C LEU A 587 11.49 13.59 -28.32
N LEU A 588 10.21 13.35 -28.04
CA LEU A 588 9.68 11.99 -28.05
C LEU A 588 9.67 11.38 -29.45
N THR A 589 9.35 12.17 -30.49
CA THR A 589 9.45 11.74 -31.87
C THR A 589 10.88 11.31 -32.21
N ALA A 590 11.88 12.09 -31.79
CA ALA A 590 13.29 11.74 -31.99
C ALA A 590 13.65 10.43 -31.26
N ILE A 591 13.25 10.27 -30.02
CA ILE A 591 13.49 9.05 -29.25
C ILE A 591 12.86 7.83 -29.94
N LEU A 592 11.59 7.93 -30.32
CA LEU A 592 10.88 6.84 -31.02
C LEU A 592 11.44 6.57 -32.43
N THR A 593 12.00 7.59 -33.10
CA THR A 593 12.72 7.42 -34.38
C THR A 593 13.93 6.50 -34.21
N LEU A 594 14.69 6.64 -33.08
CA LEU A 594 15.82 5.75 -32.81
C LEU A 594 15.34 4.30 -32.56
N VAL A 595 14.24 4.13 -31.84
CA VAL A 595 13.65 2.80 -31.56
C VAL A 595 13.17 2.16 -32.89
N ARG A 596 12.45 2.93 -33.73
CA ARG A 596 11.97 2.44 -35.05
C ARG A 596 13.13 2.09 -35.98
N ALA A 597 14.22 2.84 -35.96
CA ALA A 597 15.41 2.54 -36.75
C ALA A 597 16.03 1.19 -36.39
N TRP A 598 16.05 0.86 -35.10
CA TRP A 598 16.51 -0.44 -34.60
C TRP A 598 15.61 -1.59 -35.09
N TYR A 599 14.28 -1.42 -35.04
CA TYR A 599 13.35 -2.42 -35.59
C TYR A 599 13.49 -2.55 -37.11
N ALA A 600 13.58 -1.44 -37.84
CA ALA A 600 13.77 -1.43 -39.31
C ALA A 600 15.07 -2.13 -39.72
N ALA A 601 16.11 -2.09 -38.86
CA ALA A 601 17.37 -2.81 -39.09
C ALA A 601 17.30 -4.31 -38.72
N GLY A 602 16.13 -4.83 -38.36
CA GLY A 602 15.94 -6.23 -37.95
C GLY A 602 16.26 -6.49 -36.45
N ALA A 603 16.18 -5.48 -35.63
CA ALA A 603 16.42 -5.54 -34.19
C ALA A 603 17.75 -6.23 -33.79
N PRO A 604 18.88 -5.74 -34.32
CA PRO A 604 20.18 -6.38 -34.13
C PRO A 604 20.61 -6.40 -32.66
N TYR A 605 21.36 -7.44 -32.31
CA TYR A 605 22.06 -7.47 -31.02
C TYR A 605 23.20 -6.44 -31.00
N PRO A 606 23.52 -5.82 -29.87
CA PRO A 606 24.71 -5.00 -29.75
C PRO A 606 25.96 -5.86 -29.99
N LYS A 607 26.89 -5.36 -30.79
CA LYS A 607 28.14 -6.08 -31.15
C LYS A 607 29.03 -6.30 -29.92
N ARG A 608 28.99 -5.37 -28.98
CA ARG A 608 29.74 -5.44 -27.74
C ARG A 608 28.83 -6.15 -26.73
N GLY A 609 28.90 -7.48 -26.66
CA GLY A 609 28.19 -8.26 -25.64
C GLY A 609 28.83 -8.02 -24.26
N VAL A 610 28.23 -7.16 -23.46
CA VAL A 610 28.52 -7.07 -22.02
C VAL A 610 27.43 -7.88 -21.34
N SER A 611 27.78 -9.04 -20.77
CA SER A 611 26.80 -9.83 -20.01
C SER A 611 26.36 -9.07 -18.76
N PHE A 612 25.16 -8.50 -18.81
CA PHE A 612 24.52 -7.84 -17.68
C PHE A 612 23.45 -8.79 -17.10
N GLY A 613 23.94 -9.81 -16.40
CA GLY A 613 23.12 -10.91 -15.89
C GLY A 613 21.88 -10.45 -15.16
N SER A 614 20.76 -11.11 -15.40
CA SER A 614 19.39 -10.79 -15.01
C SER A 614 18.70 -9.68 -15.81
N PHE A 615 19.40 -8.99 -16.72
CA PHE A 615 18.89 -7.88 -17.52
C PHE A 615 19.20 -8.04 -19.01
N GLU A 616 19.36 -9.26 -19.48
CA GLU A 616 19.77 -9.60 -20.84
C GLU A 616 18.81 -9.02 -21.88
N VAL A 617 17.49 -9.04 -21.60
CA VAL A 617 16.46 -8.48 -22.48
C VAL A 617 16.62 -6.96 -22.59
N TRP A 618 16.85 -6.26 -21.46
CA TRP A 618 17.09 -4.82 -21.44
C TRP A 618 18.38 -4.46 -22.17
N GLU A 619 19.46 -5.17 -21.87
CA GLU A 619 20.76 -4.98 -22.52
C GLU A 619 20.66 -5.13 -24.03
N ARG A 620 20.01 -6.21 -24.50
CA ARG A 620 19.82 -6.45 -25.94
C ARG A 620 19.05 -5.32 -26.62
N MET A 621 17.91 -4.94 -26.05
CA MET A 621 17.02 -3.96 -26.69
C MET A 621 17.62 -2.55 -26.62
N VAL A 622 17.96 -2.10 -25.43
CA VAL A 622 18.50 -0.74 -25.22
C VAL A 622 19.88 -0.62 -25.86
N GLY A 623 20.76 -1.60 -25.68
CA GLY A 623 22.09 -1.60 -26.31
C GLY A 623 22.02 -1.63 -27.83
N GLY A 624 21.10 -2.42 -28.39
CA GLY A 624 20.88 -2.44 -29.85
C GLY A 624 20.38 -1.11 -30.41
N ILE A 625 19.44 -0.44 -29.70
CA ILE A 625 18.93 0.89 -30.07
C ILE A 625 20.06 1.94 -29.99
N VAL A 626 20.80 1.94 -28.88
CA VAL A 626 21.90 2.90 -28.65
C VAL A 626 23.03 2.73 -29.67
N GLU A 627 23.39 1.48 -29.99
CA GLU A 627 24.39 1.21 -31.05
C GLU A 627 23.88 1.60 -32.44
N THR A 628 22.62 1.30 -32.79
CA THR A 628 22.00 1.75 -34.05
C THR A 628 21.96 3.27 -34.15
N ALA A 629 21.82 3.99 -33.01
CA ALA A 629 21.93 5.44 -32.95
C ALA A 629 23.37 5.95 -33.13
N GLY A 630 24.38 5.06 -33.23
CA GLY A 630 25.78 5.38 -33.46
C GLY A 630 26.59 5.65 -32.15
N LEU A 631 26.18 5.06 -31.03
CA LEU A 631 26.90 5.11 -29.76
C LEU A 631 27.27 3.68 -29.29
N PRO A 632 28.41 3.10 -29.77
CA PRO A 632 28.73 1.68 -29.57
C PRO A 632 29.26 1.35 -28.17
N GLU A 633 29.57 2.35 -27.33
CA GLU A 633 30.19 2.15 -26.00
C GLU A 633 29.18 1.93 -24.86
N PHE A 634 27.98 1.46 -25.17
CA PHE A 634 26.97 1.16 -24.17
C PHE A 634 27.49 0.17 -23.11
N LEU A 635 27.34 0.53 -21.83
CA LEU A 635 27.89 -0.21 -20.68
C LEU A 635 29.42 -0.36 -20.66
N GLY A 636 30.16 0.38 -21.48
CA GLY A 636 31.62 0.29 -21.60
C GLY A 636 32.37 0.62 -20.31
N ASN A 637 31.81 1.45 -19.43
CA ASN A 637 32.35 1.82 -18.14
C ASN A 637 32.00 0.85 -17.00
N LEU A 638 31.15 -0.15 -17.24
CA LEU A 638 30.52 -0.97 -16.20
C LEU A 638 31.54 -1.76 -15.36
N LYS A 639 32.52 -2.41 -15.98
CA LYS A 639 33.55 -3.20 -15.28
C LYS A 639 34.42 -2.33 -14.38
N VAL A 640 34.87 -1.20 -14.91
CA VAL A 640 35.74 -0.27 -14.17
C VAL A 640 34.99 0.31 -12.98
N TRP A 641 33.78 0.82 -13.21
CA TRP A 641 32.99 1.39 -12.14
C TRP A 641 32.60 0.37 -11.04
N ARG A 642 32.28 -0.86 -11.41
CA ARG A 642 32.00 -1.92 -10.41
C ARG A 642 33.21 -2.19 -9.54
N SER A 643 34.40 -2.22 -10.12
CA SER A 643 35.63 -2.41 -9.33
C SER A 643 35.95 -1.20 -8.45
N GLU A 644 35.66 0.01 -8.89
CA GLU A 644 35.85 1.24 -8.12
C GLU A 644 34.83 1.40 -6.99
N SER A 645 33.58 0.95 -7.20
CA SER A 645 32.46 1.14 -6.26
C SER A 645 32.37 0.05 -5.19
N ASP A 646 32.93 -1.13 -5.43
CA ASP A 646 32.93 -2.25 -4.48
C ASP A 646 34.15 -2.15 -3.52
N PHE A 647 34.11 -1.14 -2.66
CA PHE A 647 35.15 -0.93 -1.67
C PHE A 647 35.40 -2.17 -0.77
N ASP A 648 34.33 -2.86 -0.38
CA ASP A 648 34.44 -4.06 0.45
C ASP A 648 35.26 -5.14 -0.28
N SER A 649 35.08 -5.30 -1.60
CA SER A 649 35.88 -6.24 -2.40
C SER A 649 37.35 -5.85 -2.48
N GLN A 650 37.68 -4.55 -2.58
CA GLN A 650 39.07 -4.08 -2.58
C GLN A 650 39.77 -4.40 -1.25
N TYR A 651 39.10 -4.15 -0.12
CA TYR A 651 39.61 -4.54 1.19
C TYR A 651 39.82 -6.04 1.31
N TRP A 652 38.87 -6.85 0.78
CA TRP A 652 39.01 -8.31 0.78
C TRP A 652 40.14 -8.79 -0.12
N ILE A 653 40.33 -8.19 -1.31
CA ILE A 653 41.48 -8.49 -2.18
C ILE A 653 42.76 -8.24 -1.43
N GLY A 654 42.89 -7.05 -0.83
CA GLY A 654 44.07 -6.68 -0.02
C GLY A 654 44.28 -7.65 1.13
N HIS A 655 43.23 -7.94 1.91
CA HIS A 655 43.33 -8.84 3.07
C HIS A 655 43.67 -10.27 2.68
N LEU A 656 43.05 -10.82 1.65
CA LEU A 656 43.32 -12.19 1.18
C LEU A 656 44.73 -12.27 0.57
N GLY A 657 45.18 -11.25 -0.15
CA GLY A 657 46.54 -11.13 -0.62
C GLY A 657 47.56 -11.12 0.54
N TRP A 658 47.33 -10.26 1.55
CA TRP A 658 48.13 -10.25 2.77
C TRP A 658 48.15 -11.60 3.49
N LEU A 659 47.00 -12.29 3.61
CA LEU A 659 46.94 -13.65 4.18
C LEU A 659 47.77 -14.63 3.36
N ARG A 660 47.76 -14.55 2.04
CA ARG A 660 48.51 -15.42 1.15
C ARG A 660 50.02 -15.19 1.34
N ASP A 661 50.46 -13.94 1.51
CA ASP A 661 51.83 -13.61 1.80
C ASP A 661 52.28 -14.11 3.16
N GLN A 662 51.42 -14.04 4.19
CA GLN A 662 51.74 -14.49 5.55
C GLN A 662 51.74 -16.00 5.75
N PHE A 663 50.86 -16.68 5.05
CA PHE A 663 50.61 -18.14 5.27
C PHE A 663 50.99 -19.00 4.05
N ALA A 664 51.24 -18.41 2.89
CA ALA A 664 51.39 -19.12 1.61
C ALA A 664 50.26 -20.12 1.39
N GLU A 665 50.56 -21.39 1.19
CA GLU A 665 49.55 -22.49 1.05
C GLU A 665 49.17 -23.14 2.38
N ARG A 666 49.73 -22.69 3.51
CA ARG A 666 49.45 -23.31 4.81
C ARG A 666 48.08 -22.96 5.32
N GLN A 667 47.55 -23.86 6.06
CA GLN A 667 46.29 -23.68 6.80
C GLN A 667 46.54 -22.78 8.02
N PHE A 668 45.52 -21.94 8.37
CA PHE A 668 45.62 -21.03 9.52
C PHE A 668 44.28 -20.91 10.27
N ARG A 669 44.35 -20.37 11.48
CA ARG A 669 43.19 -20.06 12.35
C ARG A 669 43.14 -18.53 12.55
N THR A 670 41.96 -18.02 12.90
CA THR A 670 41.75 -16.58 13.16
C THR A 670 42.68 -16.04 14.27
N ALA A 671 43.04 -16.87 15.26
CA ALA A 671 44.00 -16.49 16.31
C ALA A 671 45.41 -16.23 15.76
N GLN A 672 45.87 -17.04 14.80
CA GLN A 672 47.16 -16.85 14.15
C GLN A 672 47.15 -15.59 13.23
N VAL A 673 46.04 -15.31 12.60
CA VAL A 673 45.88 -14.06 11.81
C VAL A 673 45.96 -12.86 12.73
N ARG A 674 45.28 -12.88 13.88
CA ARG A 674 45.34 -11.82 14.89
C ARG A 674 46.79 -11.61 15.40
N GLU A 675 47.51 -12.69 15.73
CA GLU A 675 48.91 -12.62 16.18
C GLU A 675 49.80 -11.94 15.14
N LYS A 676 49.66 -12.36 13.86
CA LYS A 676 50.42 -11.75 12.76
C LYS A 676 50.03 -10.30 12.49
N ALA A 677 48.75 -9.97 12.59
CA ALA A 677 48.25 -8.60 12.43
C ALA A 677 48.85 -7.67 13.52
N LEU A 678 48.86 -8.10 14.78
CA LEU A 678 49.47 -7.38 15.88
C LEU A 678 51.01 -7.23 15.72
N ALA A 679 51.66 -8.24 15.17
CA ALA A 679 53.12 -8.19 14.92
C ALA A 679 53.51 -7.31 13.73
N ALA A 680 52.65 -7.24 12.71
CA ALA A 680 52.90 -6.45 11.50
C ALA A 680 52.72 -4.95 11.71
N GLY A 681 51.92 -4.54 12.68
CA GLY A 681 51.55 -3.14 12.90
C GLY A 681 50.57 -2.58 11.89
N SER A 682 49.99 -1.41 12.18
CA SER A 682 48.94 -0.76 11.38
C SER A 682 49.32 -0.45 9.94
N ASP A 683 50.58 -0.22 9.66
CA ASP A 683 51.06 0.23 8.35
C ASP A 683 51.25 -0.91 7.35
N VAL A 684 51.33 -2.15 7.81
CA VAL A 684 51.55 -3.36 6.98
C VAL A 684 50.36 -4.29 6.96
N TYR A 685 49.53 -4.27 7.99
CA TYR A 685 48.36 -5.12 8.07
C TYR A 685 47.26 -4.58 7.19
N LEU A 686 46.83 -5.36 6.18
CA LEU A 686 45.69 -5.07 5.34
C LEU A 686 44.44 -5.71 5.97
N ALA A 687 43.67 -4.93 6.70
CA ALA A 687 42.50 -5.38 7.44
C ALA A 687 41.34 -5.70 6.51
N PRO A 688 40.46 -6.70 6.87
CA PRO A 688 39.21 -6.89 6.18
C PRO A 688 38.23 -5.74 6.50
N PRO A 689 37.18 -5.53 5.69
CA PRO A 689 36.24 -4.44 5.90
C PRO A 689 35.63 -4.44 7.30
N ARG A 690 35.64 -3.25 7.95
CA ARG A 690 35.06 -3.02 9.29
C ARG A 690 35.73 -3.80 10.44
N LEU A 691 36.91 -4.32 10.24
CA LEU A 691 37.67 -5.07 11.23
C LEU A 691 39.14 -4.58 11.23
N ASP A 692 39.35 -3.30 11.50
CA ASP A 692 40.63 -2.60 11.40
C ASP A 692 41.46 -2.63 12.69
N ASP A 693 40.85 -2.98 13.84
CA ASP A 693 41.56 -3.05 15.12
C ASP A 693 41.76 -4.48 15.64
N PRO A 694 42.94 -5.10 15.39
CA PRO A 694 43.23 -6.45 15.90
C PRO A 694 43.48 -6.50 17.42
N THR A 695 43.56 -5.35 18.13
CA THR A 695 43.75 -5.30 19.57
C THR A 695 42.45 -5.66 20.33
N GLU A 696 41.30 -5.49 19.73
CA GLU A 696 40.02 -5.84 20.35
C GLU A 696 39.93 -7.30 20.78
N LYS A 697 39.39 -7.53 21.98
CA LYS A 697 39.23 -8.88 22.53
C LYS A 697 38.35 -9.79 21.68
N THR A 698 37.35 -9.20 21.02
CA THR A 698 36.36 -9.90 20.17
C THR A 698 36.83 -10.12 18.73
N TYR A 699 37.97 -9.52 18.33
CA TYR A 699 38.46 -9.53 16.96
C TYR A 699 38.50 -10.91 16.32
N GLY A 700 39.05 -11.93 17.01
CA GLY A 700 39.15 -13.29 16.46
C GLY A 700 37.82 -13.94 16.17
N LYS A 701 36.78 -13.62 16.98
CA LYS A 701 35.40 -14.11 16.76
C LYS A 701 34.79 -13.38 15.56
N ALA A 702 34.89 -12.06 15.56
CA ALA A 702 34.36 -11.23 14.47
C ALA A 702 35.00 -11.57 13.11
N LEU A 703 36.31 -11.86 13.11
CA LEU A 703 37.03 -12.31 11.95
C LEU A 703 36.54 -13.69 11.46
N GLY A 704 36.28 -14.62 12.38
CA GLY A 704 35.69 -15.92 12.04
C GLY A 704 34.30 -15.83 11.41
N GLU A 705 33.45 -14.95 11.91
CA GLU A 705 32.12 -14.66 11.36
C GLU A 705 32.24 -14.01 9.96
N ALA A 706 33.17 -13.07 9.79
CA ALA A 706 33.44 -12.44 8.50
C ALA A 706 33.92 -13.47 7.46
N TYR A 707 34.83 -14.36 7.84
CA TYR A 707 35.32 -15.46 6.97
C TYR A 707 34.20 -16.44 6.61
N GLY A 708 33.29 -16.71 7.54
CA GLY A 708 32.11 -17.53 7.27
C GLY A 708 31.23 -16.96 6.14
N ARG A 709 31.10 -15.63 6.08
CA ARG A 709 30.29 -14.92 5.07
C ARG A 709 30.93 -14.90 3.68
N ILE A 710 32.26 -14.90 3.60
CA ILE A 710 32.98 -14.80 2.32
C ILE A 710 33.49 -16.15 1.79
N ARG A 711 33.29 -17.21 2.54
CA ARG A 711 33.77 -18.56 2.16
C ARG A 711 33.30 -18.97 0.77
N GLY A 712 34.23 -19.44 -0.05
CA GLY A 712 33.95 -19.87 -1.45
C GLY A 712 33.73 -18.73 -2.42
N ARG A 713 33.62 -17.48 -1.97
CA ARG A 713 33.47 -16.31 -2.82
C ARG A 713 34.84 -15.85 -3.33
N ARG A 714 34.93 -15.57 -4.65
CA ARG A 714 36.14 -15.04 -5.27
C ARG A 714 36.23 -13.51 -5.11
N TYR A 715 37.44 -13.04 -4.79
CA TYR A 715 37.83 -11.64 -4.69
C TYR A 715 39.12 -11.45 -5.50
N GLY A 716 39.01 -10.92 -6.71
CA GLY A 716 40.06 -10.99 -7.69
C GLY A 716 40.47 -12.43 -7.95
N ASP A 717 41.76 -12.71 -7.86
CA ASP A 717 42.34 -14.07 -8.03
C ASP A 717 42.25 -14.93 -6.78
N PHE A 718 41.80 -14.36 -5.64
CA PHE A 718 41.81 -15.02 -4.33
C PHE A 718 40.42 -15.50 -3.92
N TRP A 719 40.37 -16.64 -3.16
CA TRP A 719 39.19 -17.01 -2.36
C TRP A 719 39.63 -17.75 -1.09
N LEU A 720 38.75 -17.72 -0.10
CA LEU A 720 38.96 -18.35 1.20
C LEU A 720 38.08 -19.58 1.37
N GLU A 721 38.70 -20.70 1.79
CA GLU A 721 37.96 -21.92 2.15
C GLU A 721 38.20 -22.32 3.59
N ARG A 722 37.17 -22.91 4.19
CA ARG A 722 37.31 -23.66 5.43
C ARG A 722 37.74 -25.08 5.09
N VAL A 723 38.97 -25.41 5.39
CA VAL A 723 39.60 -26.70 5.04
C VAL A 723 39.56 -27.76 6.16
N GLY A 724 39.07 -27.38 7.35
CA GLY A 724 38.94 -28.33 8.47
C GLY A 724 38.53 -27.68 9.79
N SER A 725 38.59 -28.45 10.85
CA SER A 725 38.44 -28.03 12.25
C SER A 725 39.59 -28.58 13.10
N ALA A 726 40.16 -27.73 13.97
CA ALA A 726 41.14 -28.16 14.96
C ALA A 726 40.47 -28.53 16.27
N HIS A 727 41.25 -29.04 17.23
CA HIS A 727 40.81 -29.39 18.57
C HIS A 727 39.98 -28.25 19.22
N GLY A 728 38.80 -28.52 19.77
CA GLY A 728 37.88 -27.52 20.29
C GLY A 728 36.96 -26.91 19.23
N ASN A 729 36.73 -27.58 18.09
CA ASN A 729 35.86 -27.15 16.98
C ASN A 729 36.23 -25.78 16.33
N VAL A 730 37.54 -25.41 16.44
CA VAL A 730 38.05 -24.17 15.86
C VAL A 730 38.22 -24.33 14.35
N SER A 731 37.58 -23.41 13.56
CA SER A 731 37.67 -23.42 12.10
C SER A 731 39.07 -23.15 11.60
N VAL A 732 39.49 -23.91 10.60
CA VAL A 732 40.81 -23.80 9.92
C VAL A 732 40.55 -23.39 8.48
N TYR A 733 41.27 -22.37 8.04
CA TYR A 733 41.10 -21.75 6.73
C TYR A 733 42.36 -21.85 5.87
N ARG A 734 42.16 -21.73 4.57
CA ARG A 734 43.24 -21.56 3.58
C ARG A 734 42.80 -20.57 2.50
N VAL A 735 43.70 -19.73 2.04
CA VAL A 735 43.52 -18.88 0.86
C VAL A 735 44.02 -19.63 -0.37
N PHE A 736 43.20 -19.64 -1.38
CA PHE A 736 43.49 -20.19 -2.70
C PHE A 736 43.65 -19.05 -3.71
N VAL A 737 44.42 -19.31 -4.79
CA VAL A 737 44.63 -18.40 -5.91
C VAL A 737 44.30 -19.13 -7.20
N ASP A 738 43.91 -18.40 -8.26
CA ASP A 738 43.72 -19.00 -9.59
C ASP A 738 44.99 -19.73 -10.00
N GLY A 739 44.87 -21.02 -10.36
CA GLY A 739 45.98 -21.91 -10.61
C GLY A 739 46.31 -22.91 -9.48
N ASP A 740 45.79 -22.70 -8.26
CA ASP A 740 45.97 -23.64 -7.12
C ASP A 740 45.05 -24.91 -7.26
N LEU A 741 44.04 -24.87 -8.11
CA LEU A 741 43.15 -26.03 -8.41
C LEU A 741 43.79 -26.79 -9.60
N PRO A 742 43.79 -28.13 -9.57
CA PRO A 742 44.13 -28.90 -10.75
C PRO A 742 43.17 -28.49 -11.89
N GLU A 743 43.70 -28.31 -13.10
CA GLU A 743 42.91 -28.06 -14.30
C GLU A 743 41.73 -29.06 -14.30
N ALA A 744 40.51 -28.53 -14.43
CA ALA A 744 39.35 -29.38 -14.65
C ALA A 744 39.62 -30.22 -15.91
N PRO A 745 39.37 -31.53 -15.87
CA PRO A 745 39.56 -32.34 -17.07
C PRO A 745 38.85 -31.64 -18.23
N PRO A 746 39.46 -31.61 -19.41
CA PRO A 746 38.85 -30.96 -20.55
C PRO A 746 37.43 -31.51 -20.71
N VAL A 747 36.45 -30.60 -20.72
CA VAL A 747 35.07 -30.94 -21.02
C VAL A 747 35.13 -31.64 -22.35
N ALA A 748 34.83 -32.96 -22.38
CA ALA A 748 34.75 -33.70 -23.63
C ALA A 748 33.80 -32.93 -24.55
N ASP A 749 34.26 -32.61 -25.75
CA ASP A 749 33.41 -31.99 -26.73
C ASP A 749 32.07 -32.71 -26.79
N PRO A 750 30.95 -32.03 -26.76
CA PRO A 750 29.66 -32.71 -26.94
C PRO A 750 29.73 -33.47 -28.28
N PRO A 751 29.22 -34.71 -28.30
CA PRO A 751 29.22 -35.50 -29.54
C PRO A 751 28.61 -34.62 -30.67
N PRO A 752 29.17 -34.66 -31.89
CA PRO A 752 28.61 -33.87 -32.98
C PRO A 752 27.12 -34.24 -33.12
N TRP A 753 26.29 -33.21 -33.14
CA TRP A 753 24.86 -33.41 -33.42
C TRP A 753 24.76 -33.89 -34.85
N ASP A 754 24.30 -35.14 -35.02
CA ASP A 754 23.92 -35.62 -36.35
C ASP A 754 22.68 -34.81 -36.82
N ASP A 755 22.86 -33.97 -37.84
CA ASP A 755 21.83 -33.14 -38.45
C ASP A 755 20.74 -33.92 -39.21
N ASP A 756 20.64 -35.23 -39.03
CA ASP A 756 19.79 -36.11 -39.87
C ASP A 756 18.69 -36.88 -39.13
N ASP A 757 18.21 -36.38 -37.95
CA ASP A 757 17.01 -36.95 -37.35
C ASP A 757 15.90 -35.92 -37.16
N THR A 758 15.22 -35.57 -38.27
CA THR A 758 13.99 -34.77 -38.25
C THR A 758 12.73 -35.60 -38.03
N SER A 759 12.77 -36.60 -37.13
CA SER A 759 11.57 -37.33 -36.72
C SER A 759 11.55 -37.65 -35.21
N VAL A 760 11.45 -36.59 -34.40
CA VAL A 760 10.99 -36.79 -33.03
C VAL A 760 9.47 -36.68 -33.06
N SER A 761 8.80 -37.83 -33.17
CA SER A 761 7.40 -37.96 -32.87
C SER A 761 7.23 -37.70 -31.34
N ILE A 762 6.46 -36.69 -30.99
CA ILE A 762 6.00 -36.47 -29.61
C ILE A 762 5.14 -37.70 -29.25
N PRO A 763 5.46 -38.48 -28.21
CA PRO A 763 4.56 -39.52 -27.74
C PRO A 763 3.27 -38.90 -27.23
N GLU A 764 2.13 -39.36 -27.73
CA GLU A 764 0.83 -39.07 -27.17
C GLU A 764 0.80 -39.49 -25.70
N PRO A 765 0.18 -38.71 -24.82
CA PRO A 765 0.03 -39.12 -23.42
C PRO A 765 -0.83 -40.38 -23.34
N ASP A 766 -0.35 -41.37 -22.57
CA ASP A 766 -1.07 -42.60 -22.28
C ASP A 766 -2.50 -42.28 -21.77
N PRO A 767 -3.52 -42.99 -22.26
CA PRO A 767 -4.86 -42.86 -21.74
C PRO A 767 -4.92 -43.34 -20.29
N ALA A 768 -5.61 -42.56 -19.45
CA ALA A 768 -5.87 -42.89 -18.06
C ALA A 768 -6.50 -44.28 -17.94
N PRO A 769 -6.12 -45.12 -16.92
CA PRO A 769 -6.69 -46.44 -16.75
C PRO A 769 -8.18 -46.33 -16.44
N GLU A 770 -9.00 -46.99 -17.22
CA GLU A 770 -10.43 -47.18 -16.98
C GLU A 770 -10.63 -47.96 -15.68
N ASN A 771 -11.33 -47.36 -14.73
CA ASN A 771 -11.84 -48.04 -13.54
C ASN A 771 -13.03 -48.91 -13.95
N GLU A 772 -12.79 -50.21 -14.24
CA GLU A 772 -13.81 -51.24 -14.09
C GLU A 772 -13.96 -51.56 -12.59
N HIS A 773 -15.07 -51.14 -11.99
CA HIS A 773 -15.92 -51.89 -11.06
C HIS A 773 -16.98 -50.97 -10.51
N ALA A 774 -18.08 -50.91 -11.27
CA ALA A 774 -19.36 -50.54 -10.75
C ALA A 774 -20.09 -51.83 -10.40
N GLU A 775 -20.39 -52.05 -9.13
CA GLU A 775 -21.63 -52.75 -8.75
C GLU A 775 -21.90 -52.58 -7.25
N ALA A 776 -23.13 -52.23 -7.03
CA ALA A 776 -24.11 -52.50 -6.01
C ALA A 776 -24.30 -51.47 -4.89
N ARG A 777 -25.31 -50.67 -5.10
CA ARG A 777 -26.00 -49.92 -4.08
C ARG A 777 -26.87 -50.84 -3.21
N GLY A 778 -26.82 -50.65 -1.89
CA GLY A 778 -27.88 -50.97 -0.93
C GLY A 778 -28.19 -49.77 -0.06
N PRO A 779 -29.45 -49.56 0.40
CA PRO A 779 -29.91 -48.29 0.93
C PRO A 779 -29.57 -48.05 2.40
N ALA A 780 -29.61 -46.78 2.78
CA ALA A 780 -29.47 -46.29 4.14
C ALA A 780 -30.58 -46.82 5.07
N PRO A 781 -30.31 -47.00 6.35
CA PRO A 781 -31.38 -47.00 7.35
C PRO A 781 -31.42 -45.72 8.15
N GLU A 782 -32.68 -45.37 8.42
CA GLU A 782 -33.22 -44.29 9.21
C GLU A 782 -32.83 -44.35 10.69
N ASP A 783 -32.99 -43.18 11.30
CA ASP A 783 -32.85 -42.85 12.69
C ASP A 783 -33.50 -43.85 13.68
N THR A 784 -32.80 -44.06 14.81
CA THR A 784 -33.48 -44.30 16.08
C THR A 784 -32.64 -43.81 17.23
N ASP A 785 -33.30 -43.04 18.09
CA ASP A 785 -32.86 -42.52 19.39
C ASP A 785 -32.36 -43.64 20.34
N GLY A 786 -31.38 -43.27 21.19
CA GLY A 786 -31.03 -44.10 22.29
C GLY A 786 -29.96 -43.47 23.21
N GLU A 787 -30.45 -43.01 24.34
CA GLU A 787 -29.74 -42.52 25.50
C GLU A 787 -28.69 -43.48 26.04
N GLY A 788 -27.56 -42.94 26.57
CA GLY A 788 -26.99 -43.54 27.73
C GLY A 788 -25.50 -43.68 27.85
N HIS A 789 -25.01 -43.01 28.82
CA HIS A 789 -23.91 -43.29 29.74
C HIS A 789 -22.46 -42.93 29.37
N ASP A 790 -22.02 -41.91 30.10
CA ASP A 790 -20.66 -41.60 30.54
C ASP A 790 -19.77 -42.82 30.77
N GLU A 791 -18.60 -42.86 30.18
CA GLU A 791 -17.40 -43.37 30.81
C GLU A 791 -16.21 -42.42 30.52
N VAL A 792 -15.89 -41.62 31.53
CA VAL A 792 -14.67 -40.88 31.71
C VAL A 792 -13.51 -41.86 31.80
N ARG A 793 -12.72 -41.99 30.73
CA ARG A 793 -11.35 -42.54 30.82
C ARG A 793 -10.37 -41.39 30.98
N THR A 794 -9.96 -41.19 32.23
CA THR A 794 -8.77 -40.42 32.63
C THR A 794 -7.52 -41.08 32.04
N GLY A 795 -7.02 -40.50 30.94
CA GLY A 795 -5.69 -40.80 30.43
C GLY A 795 -4.70 -39.81 31.02
N HIS A 796 -3.73 -40.31 31.80
CA HIS A 796 -2.63 -39.53 32.31
C HIS A 796 -1.87 -38.82 31.17
N PRO A 797 -1.49 -37.55 31.31
CA PRO A 797 -0.67 -36.86 30.30
C PRO A 797 0.75 -37.41 30.34
N VAL A 798 1.23 -37.86 29.23
CA VAL A 798 2.64 -38.14 29.00
C VAL A 798 3.40 -36.82 29.02
N PRO A 799 4.46 -36.65 29.82
CA PRO A 799 5.23 -35.42 29.79
C PRO A 799 5.88 -35.22 28.40
N ALA A 800 5.60 -34.11 27.79
CA ALA A 800 6.19 -33.73 26.52
C ALA A 800 7.71 -33.62 26.69
N ARG A 801 8.48 -34.50 26.00
CA ARG A 801 9.92 -34.32 25.89
C ARG A 801 10.20 -33.02 25.13
N ALA A 802 11.00 -32.15 25.74
CA ALA A 802 11.52 -30.96 25.07
C ALA A 802 12.17 -31.37 23.76
N GLY A 803 11.65 -30.89 22.63
CA GLY A 803 12.31 -31.07 21.34
C GLY A 803 11.42 -31.25 20.09
N HIS A 804 10.16 -31.63 20.20
CA HIS A 804 9.31 -31.75 19.02
C HIS A 804 7.91 -31.21 19.29
N ILE A 805 7.65 -30.07 18.69
CA ILE A 805 6.32 -29.48 18.62
C ILE A 805 5.74 -29.90 17.27
N THR A 806 4.72 -30.74 17.29
CA THR A 806 3.90 -31.02 16.12
C THR A 806 2.91 -29.88 15.94
N GLU A 807 2.99 -29.18 14.82
CA GLU A 807 2.02 -28.16 14.44
C GLU A 807 0.61 -28.79 14.32
N PRO A 808 -0.44 -28.12 14.81
CA PRO A 808 -1.81 -28.59 14.63
C PRO A 808 -2.16 -28.70 13.14
N ALA A 809 -2.93 -29.69 12.77
CA ALA A 809 -3.37 -29.88 11.39
C ALA A 809 -4.12 -28.65 10.88
N GLY A 810 -3.64 -28.04 9.80
CA GLY A 810 -4.23 -26.84 9.19
C GLY A 810 -3.58 -25.51 9.59
N TRP A 811 -2.53 -25.52 10.43
CA TRP A 811 -1.79 -24.32 10.75
C TRP A 811 -0.50 -24.24 9.89
N CYS A 812 -0.37 -23.17 9.09
CA CYS A 812 0.82 -22.89 8.30
C CYS A 812 1.49 -21.61 8.82
N ALA A 813 2.68 -21.77 9.40
CA ALA A 813 3.52 -20.65 9.76
C ALA A 813 4.18 -20.08 8.49
N PRO A 814 4.19 -18.77 8.25
CA PRO A 814 4.98 -18.17 7.18
C PRO A 814 6.47 -18.46 7.42
N ALA A 815 7.17 -18.96 6.39
CA ALA A 815 8.57 -19.31 6.49
C ALA A 815 9.44 -18.11 6.94
N GLY A 816 10.29 -18.31 7.95
CA GLY A 816 11.26 -17.30 8.40
C GLY A 816 10.78 -16.26 9.42
N THR A 817 9.55 -16.38 9.95
CA THR A 817 8.97 -15.35 10.86
C THR A 817 9.13 -15.66 12.35
N TYR A 818 9.76 -16.76 12.74
CA TYR A 818 9.75 -17.22 14.13
C TYR A 818 11.16 -17.39 14.70
N PRO A 819 11.71 -16.35 15.35
CA PRO A 819 13.08 -16.42 15.88
C PRO A 819 13.19 -17.26 17.16
N SER A 820 12.11 -17.44 17.91
CA SER A 820 12.13 -18.12 19.21
C SER A 820 10.87 -18.93 19.47
N LEU A 821 11.02 -20.04 20.19
CA LEU A 821 9.93 -20.84 20.70
C LEU A 821 9.83 -20.63 22.20
N VAL A 822 8.64 -20.33 22.69
CA VAL A 822 8.37 -20.13 24.12
C VAL A 822 7.36 -21.18 24.58
N THR A 823 7.75 -21.96 25.56
CA THR A 823 6.87 -22.92 26.22
C THR A 823 6.45 -22.37 27.58
N PHE A 824 5.17 -22.47 27.88
CA PHE A 824 4.62 -22.13 29.21
C PHE A 824 4.35 -23.44 29.95
N ASP A 825 5.03 -23.64 31.05
CA ASP A 825 4.79 -24.77 31.92
C ASP A 825 3.98 -24.28 33.13
N LEU A 826 2.77 -24.81 33.25
CA LEU A 826 1.89 -24.46 34.36
C LEU A 826 2.24 -25.35 35.56
N GLU A 827 2.61 -24.76 36.70
CA GLU A 827 2.95 -25.48 37.94
C GLU A 827 1.80 -26.41 38.44
N THR A 828 0.59 -26.16 37.94
CA THR A 828 -0.60 -26.95 38.26
C THR A 828 -0.78 -28.18 37.36
N GLY A 829 -0.08 -28.33 36.29
CA GLY A 829 -0.14 -29.50 35.40
C GLY A 829 -1.37 -29.60 34.49
N ASP A 830 -2.30 -28.64 34.52
CA ASP A 830 -3.61 -28.78 33.88
C ASP A 830 -3.66 -28.26 32.44
N ALA A 831 -2.68 -27.45 32.02
CA ALA A 831 -2.63 -26.98 30.62
C ALA A 831 -1.22 -26.55 30.23
N THR A 832 -0.83 -26.87 29.01
CA THR A 832 0.41 -26.40 28.39
C THR A 832 0.06 -25.67 27.10
N ASP A 833 0.32 -24.38 27.06
CA ASP A 833 0.16 -23.56 25.85
C ASP A 833 1.53 -23.28 25.22
N LEU A 834 1.65 -23.55 23.94
CA LEU A 834 2.84 -23.32 23.16
C LEU A 834 2.68 -22.06 22.33
N TYR A 835 3.62 -21.13 22.47
CA TYR A 835 3.67 -19.88 21.72
C TYR A 835 4.94 -19.81 20.90
N ARG A 836 4.82 -19.30 19.71
CA ARG A 836 5.95 -19.01 18.85
C ARG A 836 6.19 -17.52 18.83
N ALA A 837 7.38 -17.09 19.21
CA ALA A 837 7.74 -15.69 19.16
C ALA A 837 7.89 -15.20 17.72
N THR A 838 7.26 -14.07 17.43
CA THR A 838 7.43 -13.31 16.17
C THR A 838 7.96 -11.94 16.54
N VAL A 839 8.53 -11.23 15.61
CA VAL A 839 8.81 -9.82 15.82
C VAL A 839 7.71 -9.03 15.12
N PRO A 840 6.84 -8.27 15.83
CA PRO A 840 6.84 -8.03 17.28
C PRO A 840 5.77 -8.82 18.07
N GLY A 841 5.96 -10.05 18.44
CA GLY A 841 4.95 -10.71 19.29
C GLY A 841 4.97 -12.23 19.28
N TYR A 842 3.94 -12.86 19.79
CA TYR A 842 3.82 -14.30 19.91
C TYR A 842 2.60 -14.83 19.16
N VAL A 843 2.74 -15.99 18.53
CA VAL A 843 1.64 -16.74 17.93
C VAL A 843 1.34 -17.94 18.80
N ARG A 844 0.09 -18.09 19.18
CA ARG A 844 -0.38 -19.26 19.92
C ARG A 844 -0.39 -20.49 18.99
N ILE A 845 0.20 -21.60 19.42
CA ILE A 845 0.29 -22.84 18.66
C ILE A 845 -0.69 -23.89 19.17
N GLY A 846 -1.02 -23.91 20.46
CA GLY A 846 -1.94 -24.85 21.06
C GLY A 846 -3.21 -24.20 21.60
N ALA A 847 -4.28 -24.97 21.74
CA ALA A 847 -5.56 -24.50 22.25
C ALA A 847 -5.85 -25.19 23.59
N THR A 848 -5.45 -24.54 24.67
CA THR A 848 -5.84 -24.93 26.04
C THR A 848 -6.35 -23.72 26.80
N ALA A 849 -7.17 -23.96 27.79
CA ALA A 849 -7.58 -22.93 28.71
C ALA A 849 -6.55 -22.83 29.84
N ILE A 850 -6.29 -21.61 30.30
CA ILE A 850 -5.49 -21.35 31.49
C ILE A 850 -6.48 -20.89 32.54
N ASP A 851 -6.57 -21.58 33.70
CA ASP A 851 -7.53 -21.29 34.79
C ASP A 851 -8.99 -21.20 34.27
N ASP A 852 -9.43 -22.15 33.45
CA ASP A 852 -10.76 -22.20 32.81
C ASP A 852 -11.16 -20.98 31.97
N GLN A 853 -10.21 -20.08 31.66
CA GLN A 853 -10.43 -18.96 30.75
C GLN A 853 -9.82 -19.26 29.38
N PRO A 854 -10.55 -19.04 28.28
CA PRO A 854 -9.98 -19.20 26.95
C PRO A 854 -8.84 -18.22 26.74
N VAL A 855 -7.69 -18.72 26.24
CA VAL A 855 -6.55 -17.86 25.93
C VAL A 855 -6.90 -16.96 24.74
N ARG A 856 -6.68 -15.66 24.89
CA ARG A 856 -7.02 -14.68 23.86
C ARG A 856 -6.24 -14.91 22.57
N PRO A 857 -6.84 -14.63 21.40
CA PRO A 857 -6.17 -14.75 20.11
C PRO A 857 -4.94 -13.84 20.01
N PHE A 858 -3.99 -14.24 19.20
CA PHE A 858 -2.74 -13.51 19.01
C PHE A 858 -2.94 -12.02 18.64
N SER A 859 -3.98 -11.69 17.86
CA SER A 859 -4.31 -10.31 17.49
C SER A 859 -4.54 -9.37 18.68
N GLU A 860 -5.03 -9.91 19.78
CA GLU A 860 -5.22 -9.14 21.01
C GLU A 860 -3.94 -9.02 21.84
N MET A 861 -2.99 -9.96 21.66
CA MET A 861 -1.71 -9.98 22.38
C MET A 861 -0.63 -9.16 21.67
N ALA A 862 -0.69 -9.00 20.36
CA ALA A 862 0.30 -8.29 19.54
C ALA A 862 0.44 -6.80 19.88
N ALA A 863 -0.62 -6.18 20.38
CA ALA A 863 -0.62 -4.77 20.78
C ALA A 863 0.17 -4.48 22.08
N TRP A 864 0.72 -5.51 22.75
CA TRP A 864 1.19 -5.38 24.12
C TRP A 864 2.70 -5.58 24.33
N ASN A 865 3.53 -5.71 23.34
CA ASN A 865 4.96 -6.00 23.52
C ASN A 865 5.21 -6.99 24.69
N VAL A 866 4.57 -8.16 24.61
CA VAL A 866 4.51 -9.09 25.73
C VAL A 866 5.88 -9.73 25.95
N THR A 867 6.56 -9.35 27.01
CA THR A 867 7.77 -10.00 27.49
C THR A 867 7.43 -11.24 28.32
N ALA A 868 8.40 -12.14 28.52
CA ALA A 868 8.25 -13.31 29.37
C ALA A 868 7.73 -12.97 30.77
N ASP A 869 8.17 -11.84 31.35
CA ASP A 869 7.74 -11.36 32.66
C ASP A 869 6.27 -10.94 32.69
N VAL A 870 5.80 -10.31 31.64
CA VAL A 870 4.38 -9.90 31.51
C VAL A 870 3.48 -11.12 31.35
N LEU A 871 3.92 -12.12 30.61
CA LEU A 871 3.20 -13.39 30.49
C LEU A 871 3.12 -14.13 31.83
N LYS A 872 4.25 -14.22 32.56
CA LYS A 872 4.29 -14.81 33.91
C LYS A 872 3.37 -14.09 34.87
N ALA A 873 3.38 -12.75 34.85
CA ALA A 873 2.50 -11.95 35.71
C ALA A 873 1.00 -12.14 35.42
N ARG A 874 0.65 -12.43 34.15
CA ARG A 874 -0.76 -12.64 33.77
C ARG A 874 -1.26 -14.07 33.89
N THR A 875 -0.38 -15.05 33.69
CA THR A 875 -0.79 -16.46 33.61
C THR A 875 -0.35 -17.27 34.84
N GLY A 876 0.52 -16.72 35.69
CA GLY A 876 1.13 -17.48 36.80
C GLY A 876 2.14 -18.54 36.34
N ALA A 877 2.33 -18.71 35.01
CA ALA A 877 3.18 -19.75 34.43
C ALA A 877 4.67 -19.38 34.47
N THR A 878 5.53 -20.37 34.62
CA THR A 878 6.98 -20.21 34.49
C THR A 878 7.32 -20.24 32.99
N VAL A 879 8.02 -19.19 32.52
CA VAL A 879 8.42 -19.05 31.11
C VAL A 879 9.86 -19.52 30.96
N THR A 880 10.07 -20.56 30.16
CA THR A 880 11.40 -20.99 29.70
C THR A 880 11.58 -20.64 28.23
N GLY A 881 12.53 -19.76 27.94
CA GLY A 881 12.90 -19.39 26.57
C GLY A 881 14.11 -20.20 26.10
N HIS A 882 13.99 -20.82 24.95
CA HIS A 882 15.13 -21.40 24.24
C HIS A 882 15.32 -20.65 22.91
N ASN A 883 16.49 -20.04 22.74
CA ASN A 883 16.92 -19.55 21.42
C ASN A 883 17.32 -20.77 20.58
N ILE A 884 16.66 -20.93 19.45
CA ILE A 884 17.02 -21.92 18.43
C ILE A 884 18.08 -21.35 17.51
#